data_a4dddf9565c688932a38ba150e35ebb7
#
_entry.id   a4dddf9565c688932a38ba150e35ebb7
#
_cell.length_a   1.000
_cell.length_b   1.000
_cell.length_c   1.000
_cell.angle_alpha   90.00
_cell.angle_beta   90.00
_cell.angle_gamma   90.00
#
_symmetry.space_group_name_H-M   'P 1'
#
loop_
_entity.id
_entity.type
_entity.pdbx_description
1 polymer ?
#
loop_
_entity_poly.entity_id
_entity_poly.type
_entity_poly.pdbx_seq_one_letter_code
_entity_poly.pdbx_strand_id
1 'polypeptide(L)'
;MPASADNPTPYRYNAALAESIELDWQRYWDENGTFYADNPVGPLAGERSQREKFFLLDMFPYPSGKGLHVGHPLGYLATDVVARFNRMQGKNVLYTMGYDAFGLPAEQYAVRTGQHPRISTEANIANMRRQLHRMGMSHDPRRSIATIDVDYVRWTQWIFLQVFNSWFDPQAPRRDGRGLGAARPVSELRQKLANGEVELPKDIADSRSWDELSALEQSRVVDSFRLAYVAEVPVNWCPGLGTVLANEEVTADGRSERDNFPVFKRNLRQWMMRITAYGERLADDLDTVDWPDKVRSMQRNWIGRSEGAQVDFAVSGQGVDGGQITVFTTRPDTLFGATFTVVAPEHPLLGGTYPAAPDDAAALKVPSVWPEGTREEWKGGYATPVEAVAAYRSQAARTSDADRTASDREKTGVFTGLWATNPVNGKQLPLFIADYVLMGYGTGAIMAVPAHDQRDWEFARAFNLDIVQTIGPAKDPRGIDLGEKAYVGDGVAVDSANAEVSLDGLGKDAAKAKMTAWLEEKGYGRGAITYRLRDWLFSRQRYWGEPFPIVWDEEGGVHALPESMLPIELPEVTNYSPTTYDPEDASSSPEPPLGRAREWVEVELDLGDGPRIYYRETNTMPQWAGSCWYEMRYIDPHNSQALIDPANEAYWMGPRPEVGNTSGGTDLYIGGVEHAVLHLLYSRFWHKVLFDLGFVSSSEPYHKLFNQGYVQAYAYKDERDQYVPADEVEEEEEDKFTWHGEPVKREYGKMGKSLKNIVTPDDMYEAYGADTFRVYEMSMAPLDMDRPWETRAVVGSQRFLQRLWRNAIDEVTGELVISEDEPDLATKKLVARTIDGVTEDYTNMRLNTAIAKLIVLNNHLTSIKAVPREAIEALVLMVSPVAPHIAEELWKRLGHENSLAREPFPTVSDAALLKADAVTCVIQVAGKVRDKLEVDPDIDPAELERLALQAPGVKRTLGDSEIRKVIVRAPKLVSIVPAK
;
A
#
# COMPACT_ATOMS: atom_id res chain seq x y z
N MET A 1 -46.44 14.56 -16.51
CA MET A 1 -46.80 15.98 -16.51
C MET A 1 -47.37 16.31 -17.89
N PRO A 2 -48.45 17.08 -18.10
CA PRO A 2 -48.89 17.44 -19.44
C PRO A 2 -47.91 18.41 -20.09
N ALA A 3 -47.68 18.25 -21.40
CA ALA A 3 -46.89 19.17 -22.19
C ALA A 3 -47.51 20.57 -22.13
N SER A 4 -46.70 21.61 -21.91
CA SER A 4 -47.14 23.00 -21.91
C SER A 4 -46.30 23.80 -22.92
N ALA A 5 -46.74 25.03 -23.25
CA ALA A 5 -45.97 25.92 -24.13
C ALA A 5 -44.54 26.21 -23.57
N ASP A 6 -44.39 26.18 -22.25
CA ASP A 6 -43.13 26.42 -21.56
C ASP A 6 -42.26 25.15 -21.45
N ASN A 7 -42.83 23.96 -21.58
CA ASN A 7 -42.08 22.68 -21.59
C ASN A 7 -42.66 21.72 -22.61
N PRO A 8 -42.23 21.80 -23.88
CA PRO A 8 -42.78 20.96 -24.99
C PRO A 8 -42.38 19.47 -24.84
N THR A 9 -41.37 19.14 -24.02
CA THR A 9 -40.89 17.77 -23.79
C THR A 9 -40.76 17.46 -22.30
N PRO A 10 -41.90 17.32 -21.55
CA PRO A 10 -41.91 17.18 -20.09
C PRO A 10 -41.25 15.87 -19.59
N TYR A 11 -41.13 14.88 -20.46
CA TYR A 11 -40.51 13.59 -20.14
C TYR A 11 -39.10 13.41 -20.71
N ARG A 12 -38.46 14.51 -21.16
CA ARG A 12 -37.09 14.48 -21.62
C ARG A 12 -36.13 14.23 -20.44
N TYR A 13 -35.21 13.26 -20.61
CA TYR A 13 -34.21 12.96 -19.62
C TYR A 13 -33.21 14.14 -19.49
N ASN A 14 -33.34 14.90 -18.43
CA ASN A 14 -32.49 16.04 -18.06
C ASN A 14 -32.14 15.92 -16.56
N ALA A 15 -31.32 16.84 -16.04
CA ALA A 15 -30.87 16.79 -14.63
C ALA A 15 -32.05 16.70 -13.63
N ALA A 16 -33.11 17.46 -13.81
CA ALA A 16 -34.27 17.47 -12.91
C ALA A 16 -35.06 16.14 -12.94
N LEU A 17 -35.27 15.54 -14.13
CA LEU A 17 -35.90 14.21 -14.22
C LEU A 17 -34.97 13.13 -13.68
N ALA A 18 -33.66 13.21 -13.96
CA ALA A 18 -32.68 12.30 -13.41
C ALA A 18 -32.69 12.31 -11.88
N GLU A 19 -32.64 13.50 -11.27
CA GLU A 19 -32.70 13.66 -9.81
C GLU A 19 -33.94 13.01 -9.20
N SER A 20 -35.12 13.23 -9.80
CA SER A 20 -36.37 12.63 -9.31
C SER A 20 -36.31 11.10 -9.37
N ILE A 21 -35.86 10.53 -10.50
CA ILE A 21 -35.71 9.08 -10.67
C ILE A 21 -34.73 8.50 -9.66
N GLU A 22 -33.59 9.16 -9.52
CA GLU A 22 -32.48 8.72 -8.66
C GLU A 22 -32.90 8.67 -7.19
N LEU A 23 -33.54 9.74 -6.68
CA LEU A 23 -34.01 9.80 -5.30
C LEU A 23 -35.13 8.78 -5.00
N ASP A 24 -36.05 8.54 -5.97
CA ASP A 24 -37.11 7.57 -5.80
C ASP A 24 -36.58 6.13 -5.75
N TRP A 25 -35.61 5.78 -6.61
CA TRP A 25 -35.01 4.45 -6.60
C TRP A 25 -34.06 4.24 -5.41
N GLN A 26 -33.32 5.25 -4.95
CA GLN A 26 -32.51 5.17 -3.73
C GLN A 26 -33.40 4.85 -2.52
N ARG A 27 -34.55 5.54 -2.39
CA ARG A 27 -35.54 5.25 -1.35
C ARG A 27 -36.07 3.83 -1.44
N TYR A 28 -36.41 3.37 -2.65
CA TYR A 28 -36.90 2.01 -2.87
C TYR A 28 -35.85 0.97 -2.42
N TRP A 29 -34.60 1.15 -2.79
CA TRP A 29 -33.52 0.23 -2.41
C TRP A 29 -33.33 0.16 -0.90
N ASP A 30 -33.38 1.29 -0.21
CA ASP A 30 -33.26 1.37 1.25
C ASP A 30 -34.44 0.64 1.94
N GLU A 31 -35.67 0.95 1.53
CA GLU A 31 -36.90 0.37 2.13
C GLU A 31 -36.99 -1.16 1.93
N ASN A 32 -36.46 -1.67 0.81
CA ASN A 32 -36.51 -3.09 0.48
C ASN A 32 -35.24 -3.88 0.82
N GLY A 33 -34.20 -3.24 1.35
CA GLY A 33 -32.93 -3.89 1.65
C GLY A 33 -32.32 -4.57 0.43
N THR A 34 -32.41 -3.91 -0.75
CA THR A 34 -32.09 -4.49 -2.06
C THR A 34 -30.68 -5.06 -2.13
N PHE A 35 -29.73 -4.42 -1.45
CA PHE A 35 -28.30 -4.78 -1.50
C PHE A 35 -27.80 -5.56 -0.28
N TYR A 36 -28.69 -6.03 0.58
CA TYR A 36 -28.30 -6.80 1.75
C TYR A 36 -27.58 -8.09 1.38
N ALA A 37 -26.49 -8.36 2.07
CA ALA A 37 -25.74 -9.61 2.03
C ALA A 37 -26.07 -10.45 3.26
N ASP A 38 -26.17 -11.77 3.09
CA ASP A 38 -26.58 -12.69 4.16
C ASP A 38 -25.36 -13.46 4.70
N ASN A 39 -25.26 -13.56 6.02
CA ASN A 39 -24.32 -14.43 6.70
C ASN A 39 -24.90 -15.84 6.87
N PRO A 40 -24.07 -16.87 7.10
CA PRO A 40 -24.50 -18.20 7.55
C PRO A 40 -25.23 -18.20 8.89
N VAL A 41 -24.74 -17.41 9.85
CA VAL A 41 -25.27 -17.39 11.24
C VAL A 41 -25.38 -15.96 11.77
N GLY A 42 -26.07 -15.81 12.91
CA GLY A 42 -26.17 -14.55 13.64
C GLY A 42 -27.26 -13.60 13.13
N PRO A 43 -27.24 -12.33 13.57
CA PRO A 43 -28.31 -11.35 13.25
C PRO A 43 -28.43 -11.02 11.75
N LEU A 44 -27.38 -11.23 10.97
CA LEU A 44 -27.37 -11.01 9.52
C LEU A 44 -27.50 -12.31 8.72
N ALA A 45 -27.93 -13.40 9.35
CA ALA A 45 -28.15 -14.68 8.68
C ALA A 45 -29.30 -14.62 7.69
N GLY A 46 -29.16 -15.37 6.57
CA GLY A 46 -30.24 -15.46 5.57
C GLY A 46 -29.93 -16.46 4.47
N GLU A 47 -30.94 -16.71 3.62
CA GLU A 47 -30.90 -17.76 2.60
C GLU A 47 -29.83 -17.56 1.54
N ARG A 48 -29.42 -16.30 1.27
CA ARG A 48 -28.40 -16.02 0.26
C ARG A 48 -27.02 -16.57 0.63
N SER A 49 -26.77 -16.88 1.92
CA SER A 49 -25.54 -17.55 2.37
C SER A 49 -25.34 -18.94 1.75
N GLN A 50 -26.38 -19.53 1.13
CA GLN A 50 -26.28 -20.77 0.37
C GLN A 50 -25.75 -20.58 -1.05
N ARG A 51 -25.60 -19.32 -1.52
CA ARG A 51 -25.07 -18.99 -2.84
C ARG A 51 -23.56 -18.84 -2.79
N GLU A 52 -22.93 -18.83 -3.99
CA GLU A 52 -21.53 -18.44 -4.10
C GLU A 52 -21.35 -17.03 -3.53
N LYS A 53 -20.40 -16.89 -2.61
CA LYS A 53 -20.07 -15.59 -2.01
C LYS A 53 -19.20 -14.76 -2.95
N PHE A 54 -19.28 -13.44 -2.84
CA PHE A 54 -18.33 -12.52 -3.43
C PHE A 54 -18.12 -11.33 -2.51
N PHE A 55 -16.95 -11.24 -1.89
CA PHE A 55 -16.62 -10.18 -0.96
C PHE A 55 -15.75 -9.11 -1.64
N LEU A 56 -16.35 -7.96 -1.85
CA LEU A 56 -15.71 -6.77 -2.42
C LEU A 56 -15.32 -5.78 -1.34
N LEU A 57 -14.14 -5.20 -1.49
CA LEU A 57 -13.60 -4.24 -0.56
C LEU A 57 -13.02 -3.02 -1.30
N ASP A 58 -13.35 -1.83 -0.82
CA ASP A 58 -12.68 -0.58 -1.14
C ASP A 58 -11.78 -0.15 0.00
N MET A 59 -10.71 0.58 -0.29
CA MET A 59 -9.99 1.33 0.74
C MET A 59 -10.91 2.45 1.22
N PHE A 60 -11.35 2.34 2.47
CA PHE A 60 -12.34 3.27 3.03
C PHE A 60 -11.76 4.68 3.21
N PRO A 61 -12.61 5.73 3.04
CA PRO A 61 -12.13 7.09 3.04
C PRO A 61 -11.77 7.59 4.44
N TYR A 62 -10.81 8.50 4.47
CA TYR A 62 -10.51 9.33 5.64
C TYR A 62 -11.45 10.55 5.64
N PRO A 63 -12.30 10.76 6.67
CA PRO A 63 -13.31 11.84 6.70
C PRO A 63 -12.67 13.21 7.00
N SER A 64 -11.79 13.70 6.12
CA SER A 64 -11.14 14.99 6.22
C SER A 64 -11.84 16.04 5.36
N GLY A 65 -12.04 17.23 5.90
CA GLY A 65 -12.58 18.37 5.18
C GLY A 65 -14.07 18.28 4.83
N LYS A 66 -14.51 18.97 3.76
CA LYS A 66 -15.93 19.16 3.43
C LYS A 66 -16.55 18.04 2.59
N GLY A 67 -15.95 16.85 2.51
CA GLY A 67 -16.45 15.72 1.72
C GLY A 67 -15.51 15.27 0.59
N LEU A 68 -16.05 14.49 -0.32
CA LEU A 68 -15.33 13.92 -1.46
C LEU A 68 -15.13 14.95 -2.59
N HIS A 69 -14.06 14.80 -3.35
CA HIS A 69 -13.92 15.38 -4.70
C HIS A 69 -14.04 14.26 -5.74
N VAL A 70 -14.26 14.63 -7.02
CA VAL A 70 -14.51 13.67 -8.11
C VAL A 70 -13.41 12.62 -8.33
N GLY A 71 -12.22 12.79 -7.77
CA GLY A 71 -11.16 11.77 -7.82
C GLY A 71 -11.34 10.60 -6.87
N HIS A 72 -12.07 10.76 -5.76
CA HIS A 72 -12.31 9.66 -4.81
C HIS A 72 -13.25 8.58 -5.35
N PRO A 73 -14.38 8.92 -6.04
CA PRO A 73 -15.34 7.93 -6.50
C PRO A 73 -14.84 6.97 -7.57
N LEU A 74 -13.74 7.25 -8.24
CA LEU A 74 -13.25 6.40 -9.33
C LEU A 74 -13.15 4.92 -8.93
N GLY A 75 -12.49 4.60 -7.82
CA GLY A 75 -12.42 3.25 -7.26
C GLY A 75 -13.79 2.74 -6.83
N TYR A 76 -14.51 3.53 -6.04
CA TYR A 76 -15.80 3.15 -5.47
C TYR A 76 -16.85 2.83 -6.53
N LEU A 77 -16.95 3.64 -7.58
CA LEU A 77 -17.87 3.40 -8.68
C LEU A 77 -17.50 2.14 -9.47
N ALA A 78 -16.22 1.89 -9.68
CA ALA A 78 -15.76 0.66 -10.32
C ALA A 78 -16.12 -0.58 -9.49
N THR A 79 -15.90 -0.53 -8.17
CA THR A 79 -16.29 -1.60 -7.26
C THR A 79 -17.81 -1.81 -7.26
N ASP A 80 -18.59 -0.73 -7.28
CA ASP A 80 -20.06 -0.81 -7.34
C ASP A 80 -20.56 -1.47 -8.63
N VAL A 81 -19.94 -1.16 -9.78
CA VAL A 81 -20.25 -1.82 -11.05
C VAL A 81 -20.01 -3.32 -10.95
N VAL A 82 -18.86 -3.73 -10.40
CA VAL A 82 -18.52 -5.14 -10.19
C VAL A 82 -19.47 -5.80 -9.18
N ALA A 83 -19.86 -5.09 -8.12
CA ALA A 83 -20.83 -5.59 -7.12
C ALA A 83 -22.19 -5.88 -7.76
N ARG A 84 -22.74 -4.93 -8.54
CA ARG A 84 -24.01 -5.09 -9.25
C ARG A 84 -23.96 -6.21 -10.26
N PHE A 85 -22.93 -6.27 -11.08
CA PHE A 85 -22.74 -7.36 -12.05
C PHE A 85 -22.71 -8.74 -11.38
N ASN A 86 -21.96 -8.91 -10.28
CA ASN A 86 -21.91 -10.19 -9.56
C ASN A 86 -23.22 -10.57 -8.88
N ARG A 87 -24.05 -9.59 -8.42
CA ARG A 87 -25.42 -9.87 -7.94
C ARG A 87 -26.31 -10.38 -9.07
N MET A 88 -26.18 -9.82 -10.26
CA MET A 88 -26.90 -10.29 -11.46
C MET A 88 -26.39 -11.67 -11.93
N GLN A 89 -25.17 -12.08 -11.54
CA GLN A 89 -24.68 -13.46 -11.68
C GLN A 89 -25.23 -14.43 -10.62
N GLY A 90 -26.13 -13.96 -9.74
CA GLY A 90 -26.76 -14.76 -8.70
C GLY A 90 -25.95 -14.94 -7.42
N LYS A 91 -24.83 -14.25 -7.24
CA LYS A 91 -23.96 -14.38 -6.05
C LYS A 91 -24.52 -13.64 -4.83
N ASN A 92 -24.09 -14.09 -3.66
CA ASN A 92 -24.23 -13.36 -2.40
C ASN A 92 -23.04 -12.37 -2.29
N VAL A 93 -23.32 -11.09 -2.51
CA VAL A 93 -22.27 -10.05 -2.62
C VAL A 93 -22.23 -9.22 -1.35
N LEU A 94 -21.12 -9.29 -0.61
CA LEU A 94 -20.83 -8.38 0.50
C LEU A 94 -20.09 -7.17 -0.07
N TYR A 95 -20.72 -6.00 0.00
CA TYR A 95 -20.14 -4.73 -0.37
C TYR A 95 -20.69 -3.64 0.57
N THR A 96 -19.81 -2.92 1.25
CA THR A 96 -20.16 -1.86 2.19
C THR A 96 -19.05 -0.82 2.26
N MET A 97 -19.29 0.28 2.99
CA MET A 97 -18.32 1.35 3.19
C MET A 97 -18.25 1.71 4.68
N GLY A 98 -17.02 1.82 5.18
CA GLY A 98 -16.70 2.36 6.50
C GLY A 98 -15.93 3.68 6.40
N TYR A 99 -15.42 4.14 7.55
CA TYR A 99 -14.72 5.42 7.66
C TYR A 99 -13.50 5.28 8.56
N ASP A 100 -12.30 5.60 8.02
CA ASP A 100 -11.07 5.72 8.81
C ASP A 100 -11.05 7.08 9.51
N ALA A 101 -11.51 7.12 10.75
CA ALA A 101 -11.96 8.35 11.39
C ALA A 101 -11.02 8.91 12.47
N PHE A 102 -9.98 8.16 12.89
CA PHE A 102 -8.90 8.70 13.70
C PHE A 102 -7.83 9.38 12.84
N GLY A 103 -7.01 10.24 13.42
CA GLY A 103 -5.81 10.79 12.79
C GLY A 103 -5.66 12.31 12.87
N LEU A 104 -4.56 12.76 12.32
CA LEU A 104 -4.03 14.11 12.47
C LEU A 104 -4.92 15.25 11.95
N PRO A 105 -5.61 15.16 10.77
CA PRO A 105 -6.38 16.31 10.29
C PRO A 105 -7.53 16.74 11.20
N ALA A 106 -8.24 15.79 11.83
CA ALA A 106 -9.32 16.10 12.78
C ALA A 106 -8.77 16.70 14.07
N GLU A 107 -7.67 16.15 14.59
CA GLU A 107 -6.98 16.69 15.77
C GLU A 107 -6.51 18.13 15.53
N GLN A 108 -5.93 18.41 14.38
CA GLN A 108 -5.46 19.74 14.03
C GLN A 108 -6.59 20.76 13.86
N TYR A 109 -7.74 20.31 13.36
CA TYR A 109 -8.93 21.14 13.35
C TYR A 109 -9.38 21.47 14.79
N ALA A 110 -9.36 20.47 15.67
CA ALA A 110 -9.65 20.64 17.10
C ALA A 110 -8.67 21.61 17.78
N VAL A 111 -7.37 21.48 17.52
CA VAL A 111 -6.34 22.41 18.03
C VAL A 111 -6.62 23.85 17.64
N ARG A 112 -7.06 24.10 16.39
CA ARG A 112 -7.33 25.45 15.88
C ARG A 112 -8.64 26.04 16.37
N THR A 113 -9.65 25.19 16.60
CA THR A 113 -11.03 25.65 16.89
C THR A 113 -11.45 25.47 18.34
N GLY A 114 -10.72 24.66 19.12
CA GLY A 114 -11.11 24.23 20.46
C GLY A 114 -12.30 23.24 20.47
N GLN A 115 -12.78 22.78 19.31
CA GLN A 115 -13.88 21.84 19.20
C GLN A 115 -13.37 20.42 19.32
N HIS A 116 -14.10 19.55 20.06
CA HIS A 116 -13.73 18.13 20.16
C HIS A 116 -13.64 17.46 18.78
N PRO A 117 -12.55 16.70 18.45
CA PRO A 117 -12.34 16.14 17.12
C PRO A 117 -13.48 15.22 16.65
N ARG A 118 -14.15 14.51 17.56
CA ARG A 118 -15.32 13.66 17.25
C ARG A 118 -16.43 14.42 16.53
N ILE A 119 -16.73 15.64 16.97
CA ILE A 119 -17.84 16.44 16.41
C ILE A 119 -17.63 16.73 14.92
N SER A 120 -16.44 17.22 14.57
CA SER A 120 -16.08 17.49 13.16
C SER A 120 -15.98 16.21 12.33
N THR A 121 -15.48 15.15 12.93
CA THR A 121 -15.32 13.85 12.27
C THR A 121 -16.69 13.23 11.95
N GLU A 122 -17.61 13.19 12.89
CA GLU A 122 -18.99 12.68 12.70
C GLU A 122 -19.76 13.49 11.65
N ALA A 123 -19.60 14.81 11.65
CA ALA A 123 -20.20 15.66 10.62
C ALA A 123 -19.63 15.35 9.21
N ASN A 124 -18.33 15.13 9.11
CA ASN A 124 -17.68 14.74 7.84
C ASN A 124 -18.12 13.34 7.37
N ILE A 125 -18.23 12.38 8.28
CA ILE A 125 -18.77 11.04 7.99
C ILE A 125 -20.19 11.15 7.46
N ALA A 126 -21.05 11.92 8.11
CA ALA A 126 -22.44 12.11 7.69
C ALA A 126 -22.51 12.70 6.27
N ASN A 127 -21.67 13.70 5.96
CA ASN A 127 -21.62 14.27 4.63
C ASN A 127 -21.10 13.29 3.56
N MET A 128 -20.02 12.55 3.84
CA MET A 128 -19.51 11.54 2.91
C MET A 128 -20.53 10.41 2.67
N ARG A 129 -21.21 9.96 3.72
CA ARG A 129 -22.29 8.96 3.61
C ARG A 129 -23.41 9.47 2.70
N ARG A 130 -23.82 10.73 2.86
CA ARG A 130 -24.81 11.37 1.98
C ARG A 130 -24.33 11.40 0.52
N GLN A 131 -23.07 11.79 0.27
CA GLN A 131 -22.50 11.85 -1.07
C GLN A 131 -22.45 10.46 -1.73
N LEU A 132 -21.98 9.43 -1.01
CA LEU A 132 -21.94 8.06 -1.51
C LEU A 132 -23.34 7.51 -1.78
N HIS A 133 -24.28 7.77 -0.89
CA HIS A 133 -25.70 7.38 -1.09
C HIS A 133 -26.29 8.05 -2.34
N ARG A 134 -26.00 9.35 -2.53
CA ARG A 134 -26.50 10.10 -3.69
C ARG A 134 -25.89 9.63 -5.02
N MET A 135 -24.71 9.00 -5.02
CA MET A 135 -24.14 8.29 -6.17
C MET A 135 -24.89 6.99 -6.50
N GLY A 136 -25.81 6.54 -5.65
CA GLY A 136 -26.51 5.27 -5.81
C GLY A 136 -25.60 4.06 -5.57
N MET A 137 -24.71 4.12 -4.59
CA MET A 137 -23.83 2.99 -4.24
C MET A 137 -24.65 1.82 -3.68
N SER A 138 -24.34 0.60 -4.11
CA SER A 138 -25.05 -0.61 -3.69
C SER A 138 -24.48 -1.22 -2.41
N HIS A 139 -24.21 -0.37 -1.41
CA HIS A 139 -23.70 -0.78 -0.11
C HIS A 139 -24.77 -1.47 0.74
N ASP A 140 -24.35 -2.42 1.59
CA ASP A 140 -25.17 -2.92 2.70
C ASP A 140 -24.95 -2.00 3.92
N PRO A 141 -25.89 -1.10 4.24
CA PRO A 141 -25.70 -0.09 5.29
C PRO A 141 -25.64 -0.69 6.70
N ARG A 142 -26.14 -1.93 6.88
CA ARG A 142 -26.11 -2.63 8.18
C ARG A 142 -24.67 -2.96 8.63
N ARG A 143 -23.69 -2.90 7.72
CA ARG A 143 -22.30 -3.31 7.92
C ARG A 143 -21.32 -2.14 7.97
N SER A 144 -21.81 -0.91 7.79
CA SER A 144 -21.00 0.29 7.85
C SER A 144 -20.46 0.54 9.27
N ILE A 145 -19.18 0.86 9.38
CA ILE A 145 -18.50 1.17 10.66
C ILE A 145 -17.66 2.45 10.53
N ALA A 146 -17.32 3.04 11.66
CA ALA A 146 -16.25 4.02 11.73
C ALA A 146 -15.21 3.57 12.78
N THR A 147 -13.93 3.81 12.52
CA THR A 147 -12.86 3.38 13.43
C THR A 147 -12.95 4.04 14.82
N ILE A 148 -13.72 5.14 14.94
CA ILE A 148 -14.03 5.83 16.21
C ILE A 148 -15.24 5.28 16.97
N ASP A 149 -15.96 4.31 16.40
CA ASP A 149 -17.08 3.68 17.10
C ASP A 149 -16.55 2.91 18.32
N VAL A 150 -17.21 3.05 19.46
CA VAL A 150 -16.77 2.46 20.73
C VAL A 150 -16.61 0.94 20.64
N ASP A 151 -17.56 0.27 19.97
CA ASP A 151 -17.49 -1.17 19.74
C ASP A 151 -16.33 -1.55 18.78
N TYR A 152 -15.95 -0.65 17.85
CA TYR A 152 -14.82 -0.87 16.97
C TYR A 152 -13.49 -0.72 17.72
N VAL A 153 -13.34 0.32 18.51
CA VAL A 153 -12.17 0.58 19.37
C VAL A 153 -11.91 -0.60 20.31
N ARG A 154 -12.96 -1.19 20.89
CA ARG A 154 -12.86 -2.38 21.74
C ARG A 154 -12.10 -3.51 21.05
N TRP A 155 -12.42 -3.79 19.79
CA TRP A 155 -11.81 -4.89 19.04
C TRP A 155 -10.43 -4.56 18.50
N THR A 156 -10.14 -3.30 18.15
CA THR A 156 -8.77 -2.86 17.85
C THR A 156 -7.87 -3.09 19.09
N GLN A 157 -8.33 -2.69 20.26
CA GLN A 157 -7.62 -2.90 21.53
C GLN A 157 -7.47 -4.39 21.86
N TRP A 158 -8.51 -5.20 21.61
CA TRP A 158 -8.45 -6.63 21.80
C TRP A 158 -7.39 -7.28 20.90
N ILE A 159 -7.33 -6.91 19.60
CA ILE A 159 -6.29 -7.43 18.70
C ILE A 159 -4.90 -7.02 19.19
N PHE A 160 -4.73 -5.78 19.64
CA PHE A 160 -3.46 -5.35 20.23
C PHE A 160 -3.07 -6.24 21.42
N LEU A 161 -4.00 -6.58 22.31
CA LEU A 161 -3.75 -7.49 23.43
C LEU A 161 -3.33 -8.89 22.94
N GLN A 162 -3.93 -9.42 21.87
CA GLN A 162 -3.52 -10.71 21.31
C GLN A 162 -2.08 -10.64 20.78
N VAL A 163 -1.70 -9.55 20.09
CA VAL A 163 -0.32 -9.33 19.62
C VAL A 163 0.65 -9.16 20.80
N PHE A 164 0.28 -8.37 21.81
CA PHE A 164 1.08 -8.17 23.02
C PHE A 164 1.32 -9.46 23.82
N ASN A 165 0.29 -10.31 23.93
CA ASN A 165 0.37 -11.59 24.64
C ASN A 165 0.94 -12.72 23.77
N SER A 166 1.61 -12.39 22.67
CA SER A 166 2.21 -13.34 21.75
C SER A 166 3.71 -13.08 21.53
N TRP A 167 4.40 -14.13 21.14
CA TRP A 167 5.77 -14.11 20.67
C TRP A 167 5.90 -14.90 19.37
N PHE A 168 6.93 -14.66 18.57
CA PHE A 168 7.19 -15.43 17.37
C PHE A 168 8.09 -16.62 17.69
N ASP A 169 7.56 -17.84 17.56
CA ASP A 169 8.33 -19.07 17.70
C ASP A 169 8.82 -19.52 16.32
N PRO A 170 10.13 -19.42 16.02
CA PRO A 170 10.68 -19.80 14.73
C PRO A 170 10.61 -21.31 14.45
N GLN A 171 10.38 -22.14 15.47
CA GLN A 171 10.25 -23.59 15.36
C GLN A 171 8.79 -24.08 15.32
N ALA A 172 7.83 -23.22 15.60
CA ALA A 172 6.42 -23.60 15.55
C ALA A 172 5.96 -23.88 14.12
N PRO A 173 5.23 -25.00 13.88
CA PRO A 173 4.68 -25.27 12.55
C PRO A 173 3.58 -24.24 12.20
N ARG A 174 3.60 -23.76 10.96
CA ARG A 174 2.57 -22.88 10.42
C ARG A 174 1.26 -23.66 10.24
N ARG A 175 0.12 -23.01 10.51
CA ARG A 175 -1.21 -23.62 10.35
C ARG A 175 -1.56 -23.97 8.90
N ASP A 176 -0.98 -23.26 7.91
CA ASP A 176 -1.15 -23.55 6.49
C ASP A 176 -0.27 -24.71 5.98
N GLY A 177 0.55 -25.30 6.85
CA GLY A 177 1.45 -26.41 6.51
C GLY A 177 2.66 -26.00 5.64
N ARG A 178 2.91 -24.70 5.42
CA ARG A 178 3.95 -24.20 4.52
C ARG A 178 5.29 -23.92 5.19
N GLY A 179 5.59 -24.60 6.28
CA GLY A 179 6.87 -24.49 6.97
C GLY A 179 6.77 -24.17 8.45
N LEU A 180 7.82 -23.55 8.98
CA LEU A 180 7.96 -23.16 10.38
C LEU A 180 7.88 -21.64 10.55
N GLY A 181 7.73 -21.20 11.80
CA GLY A 181 7.68 -19.81 12.21
C GLY A 181 6.24 -19.28 12.32
N ALA A 182 5.75 -19.18 13.56
CA ALA A 182 4.39 -18.73 13.84
C ALA A 182 4.30 -18.02 15.20
N ALA A 183 3.30 -17.11 15.34
CA ALA A 183 2.97 -16.54 16.63
C ALA A 183 2.43 -17.62 17.57
N ARG A 184 2.84 -17.55 18.84
CA ARG A 184 2.40 -18.41 19.94
C ARG A 184 2.10 -17.57 21.19
N PRO A 185 1.21 -18.04 22.08
CA PRO A 185 0.98 -17.36 23.35
C PRO A 185 2.25 -17.24 24.20
N VAL A 186 2.41 -16.13 24.90
CA VAL A 186 3.52 -15.90 25.85
C VAL A 186 3.57 -16.96 26.96
N SER A 187 2.45 -17.59 27.29
CA SER A 187 2.44 -18.71 28.25
C SER A 187 3.30 -19.89 27.80
N GLU A 188 3.32 -20.21 26.51
CA GLU A 188 4.20 -21.23 25.94
C GLU A 188 5.69 -20.79 25.98
N LEU A 189 5.98 -19.52 25.72
CA LEU A 189 7.33 -18.97 25.87
C LEU A 189 7.87 -19.15 27.31
N ARG A 190 7.05 -18.81 28.34
CA ARG A 190 7.46 -18.98 29.74
C ARG A 190 7.81 -20.43 30.07
N GLN A 191 7.07 -21.39 29.55
CA GLN A 191 7.38 -22.83 29.71
C GLN A 191 8.70 -23.19 29.02
N LYS A 192 8.92 -22.73 27.80
CA LYS A 192 10.15 -23.00 27.03
C LYS A 192 11.40 -22.35 27.69
N LEU A 193 11.26 -21.15 28.25
CA LEU A 193 12.33 -20.47 29.00
C LEU A 193 12.66 -21.25 30.27
N ALA A 194 11.65 -21.71 31.04
CA ALA A 194 11.84 -22.50 32.24
C ALA A 194 12.49 -23.87 31.96
N ASN A 195 12.18 -24.47 30.82
CA ASN A 195 12.77 -25.73 30.36
C ASN A 195 14.16 -25.59 29.74
N GLY A 196 14.65 -24.36 29.49
CA GLY A 196 15.90 -24.10 28.79
C GLY A 196 15.86 -24.37 27.29
N GLU A 197 14.65 -24.44 26.68
CA GLU A 197 14.45 -24.64 25.23
C GLU A 197 14.68 -23.35 24.44
N VAL A 198 14.57 -22.19 25.11
CA VAL A 198 14.83 -20.86 24.56
C VAL A 198 15.95 -20.23 25.39
N GLU A 199 16.97 -19.69 24.70
CA GLU A 199 18.11 -19.04 25.35
C GLU A 199 17.68 -17.72 25.99
N LEU A 200 18.11 -17.50 27.23
CA LEU A 200 17.87 -16.25 27.97
C LEU A 200 18.72 -15.10 27.38
N PRO A 201 18.20 -13.88 27.25
CA PRO A 201 18.99 -12.69 26.88
C PRO A 201 20.12 -12.44 27.89
N LYS A 202 21.35 -12.40 27.42
CA LYS A 202 22.56 -12.27 28.28
C LYS A 202 22.62 -10.96 29.05
N ASP A 203 22.08 -9.89 28.46
CA ASP A 203 22.00 -8.56 29.05
C ASP A 203 21.04 -8.46 30.24
N ILE A 204 20.09 -9.40 30.36
CA ILE A 204 19.14 -9.49 31.48
C ILE A 204 19.51 -10.60 32.43
N ALA A 205 19.84 -11.78 31.91
CA ALA A 205 20.05 -12.98 32.73
C ALA A 205 21.46 -13.05 33.35
N ASP A 206 22.46 -12.45 32.72
CA ASP A 206 23.88 -12.47 33.21
C ASP A 206 24.32 -13.87 33.64
N SER A 207 24.11 -14.86 32.79
CA SER A 207 24.44 -16.29 33.02
C SER A 207 23.59 -17.00 34.10
N ARG A 208 22.57 -16.38 34.67
CA ARG A 208 21.60 -17.00 35.60
C ARG A 208 20.55 -17.82 34.83
N SER A 209 20.03 -18.84 35.49
CA SER A 209 18.89 -19.62 35.00
C SER A 209 17.56 -18.86 35.20
N TRP A 210 16.49 -19.28 34.48
CA TRP A 210 15.16 -18.69 34.58
C TRP A 210 14.64 -18.61 36.05
N ASP A 211 14.85 -19.66 36.84
CA ASP A 211 14.35 -19.75 38.23
C ASP A 211 15.16 -18.87 39.22
N GLU A 212 16.34 -18.41 38.81
CA GLU A 212 17.18 -17.50 39.60
C GLU A 212 16.85 -16.02 39.33
N LEU A 213 16.00 -15.72 38.32
CA LEU A 213 15.56 -14.38 38.01
C LEU A 213 14.39 -13.95 38.91
N SER A 214 14.39 -12.70 39.33
CA SER A 214 13.24 -12.10 40.01
C SER A 214 12.03 -12.02 39.08
N ALA A 215 10.82 -11.86 39.61
CA ALA A 215 9.60 -11.72 38.82
C ALA A 215 9.68 -10.57 37.79
N LEU A 216 10.29 -9.44 38.16
CA LEU A 216 10.52 -8.29 37.27
C LEU A 216 11.52 -8.62 36.14
N GLU A 217 12.62 -9.33 36.45
CA GLU A 217 13.57 -9.77 35.45
C GLU A 217 12.96 -10.80 34.48
N GLN A 218 12.18 -11.76 35.01
CA GLN A 218 11.42 -12.68 34.15
C GLN A 218 10.43 -11.96 33.22
N SER A 219 9.76 -10.92 33.73
CA SER A 219 8.88 -10.08 32.89
C SER A 219 9.67 -9.39 31.79
N ARG A 220 10.83 -8.79 32.11
CA ARG A 220 11.71 -8.14 31.13
C ARG A 220 12.23 -9.12 30.07
N VAL A 221 12.58 -10.35 30.46
CA VAL A 221 12.95 -11.41 29.53
C VAL A 221 11.78 -11.70 28.58
N VAL A 222 10.58 -11.90 29.10
CA VAL A 222 9.38 -12.13 28.26
C VAL A 222 9.12 -10.97 27.32
N ASP A 223 9.21 -9.73 27.79
CA ASP A 223 8.98 -8.52 27.01
C ASP A 223 9.97 -8.38 25.84
N SER A 224 11.19 -8.90 25.99
CA SER A 224 12.18 -8.91 24.90
C SER A 224 11.80 -9.83 23.73
N PHE A 225 10.87 -10.77 23.93
CA PHE A 225 10.37 -11.68 22.87
C PHE A 225 8.99 -11.31 22.32
N ARG A 226 8.21 -10.45 22.98
CA ARG A 226 6.85 -10.09 22.56
C ARG A 226 6.81 -9.53 21.14
N LEU A 227 5.71 -9.77 20.45
CA LEU A 227 5.44 -9.17 19.15
C LEU A 227 5.12 -7.68 19.25
N ALA A 228 4.48 -7.22 20.32
CA ALA A 228 4.38 -5.80 20.67
C ALA A 228 5.21 -5.52 21.92
N TYR A 229 6.13 -4.59 21.86
CA TYR A 229 7.09 -4.32 22.92
C TYR A 229 7.47 -2.83 22.98
N VAL A 230 8.06 -2.43 24.11
CA VAL A 230 8.57 -1.08 24.32
C VAL A 230 10.07 -1.07 24.20
N ALA A 231 10.61 -0.12 23.46
CA ALA A 231 12.05 0.09 23.32
C ALA A 231 12.41 1.56 23.21
N GLU A 232 13.62 1.90 23.59
CA GLU A 232 14.25 3.17 23.22
C GLU A 232 14.79 3.05 21.81
N VAL A 233 14.19 3.79 20.89
CA VAL A 233 14.53 3.75 19.47
C VAL A 233 14.80 5.13 18.92
N PRO A 234 15.67 5.27 17.91
CA PRO A 234 15.90 6.53 17.22
C PRO A 234 14.65 6.92 16.42
N VAL A 235 14.07 8.07 16.75
CA VAL A 235 12.87 8.61 16.13
C VAL A 235 13.11 10.02 15.61
N ASN A 236 12.21 10.49 14.73
CA ASN A 236 12.23 11.85 14.22
C ASN A 236 11.43 12.75 15.19
N TRP A 237 12.09 13.36 16.13
CA TRP A 237 11.48 14.29 17.08
C TRP A 237 11.35 15.69 16.48
N CYS A 238 10.17 16.27 16.51
CA CYS A 238 9.90 17.63 16.08
C CYS A 238 9.40 18.51 17.28
N PRO A 239 10.26 19.28 17.92
CA PRO A 239 9.90 20.11 19.07
C PRO A 239 8.80 21.13 18.76
N GLY A 240 8.88 21.76 17.59
CA GLY A 240 7.90 22.75 17.13
C GLY A 240 6.49 22.19 16.94
N LEU A 241 6.36 20.90 16.63
CA LEU A 241 5.08 20.17 16.55
C LEU A 241 4.76 19.41 17.84
N GLY A 242 5.73 19.22 18.75
CA GLY A 242 5.57 18.47 20.00
C GLY A 242 5.27 16.98 19.78
N THR A 243 5.71 16.40 18.67
CA THR A 243 5.42 15.00 18.31
C THR A 243 6.57 14.32 17.56
N VAL A 244 6.56 13.00 17.58
CA VAL A 244 7.41 12.16 16.72
C VAL A 244 6.75 12.03 15.34
N LEU A 245 7.59 12.15 14.31
CA LEU A 245 7.17 12.06 12.91
C LEU A 245 7.63 10.74 12.28
N ALA A 246 6.81 10.19 11.40
CA ALA A 246 7.22 9.12 10.50
C ALA A 246 8.23 9.64 9.47
N ASN A 247 8.99 8.75 8.83
CA ASN A 247 10.00 9.18 7.84
C ASN A 247 9.37 9.91 6.65
N GLU A 248 8.15 9.56 6.30
CA GLU A 248 7.37 10.14 5.20
C GLU A 248 6.89 11.58 5.51
N GLU A 249 6.89 11.96 6.79
CA GLU A 249 6.50 13.29 7.27
C GLU A 249 7.71 14.25 7.39
N VAL A 250 8.90 13.78 7.02
CA VAL A 250 10.16 14.56 7.08
C VAL A 250 10.65 14.80 5.65
N THR A 251 10.87 16.07 5.34
CA THR A 251 11.42 16.50 4.03
C THR A 251 12.90 16.17 3.90
N ALA A 252 13.44 16.21 2.68
CA ALA A 252 14.84 15.90 2.41
C ALA A 252 15.85 16.82 3.13
N ASP A 253 15.45 18.05 3.47
CA ASP A 253 16.25 19.01 4.22
C ASP A 253 16.10 18.88 5.75
N GLY A 254 15.52 17.76 6.24
CA GLY A 254 15.45 17.46 7.68
C GLY A 254 14.39 18.30 8.43
N ARG A 255 13.33 18.71 7.73
CA ARG A 255 12.24 19.50 8.32
C ARG A 255 10.93 18.74 8.26
N SER A 256 9.97 19.12 9.09
CA SER A 256 8.61 18.61 8.99
C SER A 256 7.97 19.08 7.67
N GLU A 257 7.34 18.18 6.92
CA GLU A 257 6.56 18.53 5.73
C GLU A 257 5.52 19.61 6.04
N ARG A 258 5.05 19.59 7.26
CA ARG A 258 4.09 20.52 7.78
C ARG A 258 4.77 21.57 8.67
N ASP A 259 4.41 22.84 8.45
CA ASP A 259 4.89 24.01 9.18
C ASP A 259 6.42 24.23 9.14
N ASN A 260 7.16 23.37 8.42
CA ASN A 260 8.58 23.50 8.10
C ASN A 260 9.51 23.66 9.33
N PHE A 261 9.21 22.95 10.44
CA PHE A 261 10.04 22.96 11.65
C PHE A 261 11.23 22.02 11.53
N PRO A 262 12.36 22.29 12.21
CA PRO A 262 13.48 21.35 12.33
C PRO A 262 13.04 20.03 12.97
N VAL A 263 13.63 18.94 12.47
CA VAL A 263 13.41 17.59 13.00
C VAL A 263 14.74 17.00 13.46
N PHE A 264 14.75 16.41 14.64
CA PHE A 264 15.95 15.86 15.25
C PHE A 264 15.83 14.35 15.44
N LYS A 265 16.92 13.62 15.21
CA LYS A 265 16.99 12.20 15.58
C LYS A 265 17.25 12.09 17.08
N ARG A 266 16.37 11.38 17.80
CA ARG A 266 16.50 11.12 19.23
C ARG A 266 16.11 9.70 19.57
N ASN A 267 16.77 9.11 20.56
CA ASN A 267 16.29 7.88 21.19
C ASN A 267 15.17 8.23 22.17
N LEU A 268 13.97 7.77 21.89
CA LEU A 268 12.80 7.92 22.75
C LEU A 268 12.15 6.58 22.98
N ARG A 269 11.54 6.41 24.14
CA ARG A 269 10.76 5.23 24.49
C ARG A 269 9.49 5.18 23.65
N GLN A 270 9.31 4.10 22.89
CA GLN A 270 8.21 3.93 21.95
C GLN A 270 7.67 2.50 21.97
N TRP A 271 6.39 2.35 21.67
CA TRP A 271 5.81 1.06 21.31
C TRP A 271 6.25 0.65 19.91
N MET A 272 6.68 -0.59 19.80
CA MET A 272 7.12 -1.20 18.55
C MET A 272 6.34 -2.50 18.30
N MET A 273 6.08 -2.79 17.02
CA MET A 273 5.60 -4.11 16.60
C MET A 273 6.67 -4.83 15.80
N ARG A 274 6.94 -6.09 16.17
CA ARG A 274 8.02 -6.93 15.60
C ARG A 274 7.61 -7.53 14.24
N ILE A 275 7.26 -6.66 13.31
CA ILE A 275 6.91 -7.04 11.93
C ILE A 275 8.08 -7.76 11.22
N THR A 276 9.32 -7.46 11.61
CA THR A 276 10.53 -8.11 11.08
C THR A 276 10.55 -9.61 11.29
N ALA A 277 9.93 -10.12 12.37
CA ALA A 277 9.78 -11.55 12.62
C ALA A 277 8.98 -12.25 11.51
N TYR A 278 8.11 -11.53 10.82
CA TYR A 278 7.31 -12.03 9.70
C TYR A 278 7.90 -11.70 8.32
N GLY A 279 9.10 -11.12 8.26
CA GLY A 279 9.72 -10.62 7.03
C GLY A 279 9.78 -11.66 5.90
N GLU A 280 10.17 -12.91 6.20
CA GLU A 280 10.19 -14.00 5.23
C GLU A 280 8.77 -14.34 4.76
N ARG A 281 7.83 -14.56 5.67
CA ARG A 281 6.43 -14.87 5.34
C ARG A 281 5.76 -13.75 4.54
N LEU A 282 6.01 -12.49 4.90
CA LEU A 282 5.49 -11.33 4.16
C LEU A 282 6.02 -11.26 2.72
N ALA A 283 7.25 -11.72 2.49
CA ALA A 283 7.84 -11.77 1.15
C ALA A 283 7.36 -12.97 0.34
N ASP A 284 7.39 -14.18 0.92
CA ASP A 284 7.11 -15.44 0.23
C ASP A 284 5.62 -15.64 -0.05
N ASP A 285 4.76 -15.24 0.89
CA ASP A 285 3.31 -15.40 0.74
C ASP A 285 2.70 -14.46 -0.32
N LEU A 286 3.47 -13.48 -0.87
CA LEU A 286 3.07 -12.72 -2.07
C LEU A 286 2.84 -13.59 -3.31
N ASP A 287 3.36 -14.81 -3.33
CA ASP A 287 3.12 -15.77 -4.41
C ASP A 287 1.78 -16.52 -4.28
N THR A 288 1.05 -16.32 -3.19
CA THR A 288 -0.27 -16.94 -2.95
C THR A 288 -1.45 -16.03 -3.30
N VAL A 289 -1.17 -14.78 -3.65
CA VAL A 289 -2.18 -13.74 -3.92
C VAL A 289 -2.13 -13.24 -5.36
N ASP A 290 -3.29 -12.85 -5.91
CA ASP A 290 -3.43 -12.27 -7.26
C ASP A 290 -3.28 -10.74 -7.20
N TRP A 291 -2.05 -10.29 -6.99
CA TRP A 291 -1.73 -8.86 -6.87
C TRP A 291 -0.90 -8.36 -8.05
N PRO A 292 -1.01 -7.08 -8.44
CA PRO A 292 -0.20 -6.49 -9.49
C PRO A 292 1.31 -6.68 -9.22
N ASP A 293 2.08 -7.05 -10.26
CA ASP A 293 3.54 -7.26 -10.16
C ASP A 293 4.27 -6.05 -9.58
N LYS A 294 3.81 -4.84 -9.88
CA LYS A 294 4.36 -3.59 -9.34
C LYS A 294 4.25 -3.58 -7.80
N VAL A 295 3.09 -3.91 -7.24
CA VAL A 295 2.87 -3.92 -5.78
C VAL A 295 3.67 -5.02 -5.11
N ARG A 296 3.68 -6.25 -5.69
CA ARG A 296 4.51 -7.36 -5.18
C ARG A 296 5.99 -6.98 -5.15
N SER A 297 6.48 -6.36 -6.21
CA SER A 297 7.86 -5.86 -6.29
C SER A 297 8.14 -4.76 -5.28
N MET A 298 7.21 -3.81 -5.09
CA MET A 298 7.35 -2.75 -4.08
C MET A 298 7.45 -3.34 -2.67
N GLN A 299 6.59 -4.30 -2.30
CA GLN A 299 6.66 -4.94 -0.99
C GLN A 299 7.94 -5.75 -0.81
N ARG A 300 8.35 -6.57 -1.79
CA ARG A 300 9.63 -7.32 -1.71
C ARG A 300 10.83 -6.39 -1.57
N ASN A 301 10.86 -5.30 -2.31
CA ASN A 301 11.93 -4.32 -2.22
C ASN A 301 11.93 -3.58 -0.87
N TRP A 302 10.74 -3.29 -0.32
CA TRP A 302 10.62 -2.66 1.00
C TRP A 302 11.06 -3.60 2.11
N ILE A 303 10.64 -4.86 2.08
CA ILE A 303 11.09 -5.90 3.00
C ILE A 303 12.59 -6.09 2.86
N GLY A 304 13.12 -6.10 1.64
CA GLY A 304 14.55 -6.09 1.35
C GLY A 304 15.30 -7.25 1.98
N ARG A 305 14.81 -8.50 1.75
CA ARG A 305 15.48 -9.73 2.19
C ARG A 305 16.88 -9.80 1.61
N SER A 306 17.87 -9.92 2.47
CA SER A 306 19.28 -10.04 2.10
C SER A 306 19.88 -11.27 2.78
N GLU A 307 20.50 -12.13 1.99
CA GLU A 307 21.20 -13.34 2.47
C GLU A 307 22.70 -13.15 2.41
N GLY A 308 23.35 -13.46 3.52
CA GLY A 308 24.79 -13.23 3.68
C GLY A 308 25.35 -13.93 4.90
N ALA A 309 26.34 -13.31 5.53
CA ALA A 309 26.93 -13.78 6.78
C ALA A 309 27.08 -12.62 7.78
N GLN A 310 26.90 -12.94 9.05
CA GLN A 310 27.43 -12.17 10.16
C GLN A 310 28.88 -12.55 10.38
N VAL A 311 29.77 -11.56 10.58
CA VAL A 311 31.18 -11.77 10.82
C VAL A 311 31.59 -10.94 12.02
N ASP A 312 32.27 -11.57 12.95
CA ASP A 312 32.70 -10.96 14.20
C ASP A 312 34.17 -10.48 14.12
N PHE A 313 34.36 -9.20 14.41
CA PHE A 313 35.68 -8.56 14.46
C PHE A 313 35.98 -8.18 15.89
N ALA A 314 37.09 -8.68 16.44
CA ALA A 314 37.61 -8.23 17.73
C ALA A 314 38.09 -6.78 17.59
N VAL A 315 37.68 -5.90 18.52
CA VAL A 315 38.05 -4.48 18.53
C VAL A 315 39.05 -4.22 19.63
N SER A 316 40.05 -3.39 19.34
CA SER A 316 41.11 -2.99 20.30
C SER A 316 41.42 -1.50 20.16
N GLY A 317 41.88 -0.89 21.26
CA GLY A 317 42.31 0.50 21.28
C GLY A 317 43.15 0.81 22.51
N GLN A 318 44.00 1.84 22.44
CA GLN A 318 44.87 2.18 23.55
C GLN A 318 44.08 2.73 24.75
N GLY A 319 44.14 2.05 25.90
CA GLY A 319 43.44 2.48 27.11
C GLY A 319 41.94 2.29 27.12
N VAL A 320 41.40 1.50 26.18
CA VAL A 320 40.01 1.14 26.09
C VAL A 320 39.90 -0.37 26.15
N ASP A 321 39.02 -0.88 27.01
CA ASP A 321 38.65 -2.31 27.01
C ASP A 321 38.08 -2.64 25.63
N GLY A 322 38.74 -3.60 24.97
CA GLY A 322 38.32 -4.06 23.66
C GLY A 322 36.90 -4.65 23.73
N GLY A 323 36.25 -4.67 22.58
CA GLY A 323 34.94 -5.28 22.41
C GLY A 323 34.93 -6.08 21.12
N GLN A 324 33.74 -6.30 20.62
CA GLN A 324 33.53 -6.97 19.36
C GLN A 324 32.53 -6.15 18.56
N ILE A 325 32.72 -6.03 17.25
CA ILE A 325 31.71 -5.62 16.33
C ILE A 325 31.27 -6.82 15.46
N THR A 326 30.00 -7.02 15.33
CA THR A 326 29.43 -8.00 14.37
C THR A 326 29.00 -7.22 13.14
N VAL A 327 29.50 -7.55 11.98
CA VAL A 327 29.06 -6.96 10.71
C VAL A 327 28.20 -7.94 9.92
N PHE A 328 27.18 -7.46 9.25
CA PHE A 328 26.44 -8.23 8.25
C PHE A 328 26.96 -7.88 6.85
N THR A 329 27.28 -8.89 6.05
CA THR A 329 27.70 -8.72 4.67
C THR A 329 26.98 -9.70 3.74
N THR A 330 26.49 -9.21 2.60
CA THR A 330 25.99 -10.06 1.51
C THR A 330 27.13 -10.69 0.69
N ARG A 331 28.38 -10.25 0.94
CA ARG A 331 29.58 -10.63 0.20
C ARG A 331 30.69 -11.15 1.11
N PRO A 332 30.45 -12.22 1.93
CA PRO A 332 31.49 -12.81 2.76
C PRO A 332 32.72 -13.27 1.97
N ASP A 333 32.53 -13.57 0.68
CA ASP A 333 33.59 -13.93 -0.28
C ASP A 333 34.65 -12.84 -0.46
N THR A 334 34.36 -11.58 -0.12
CA THR A 334 35.28 -10.45 -0.26
C THR A 334 36.06 -10.11 1.03
N LEU A 335 35.89 -10.87 2.11
CA LEU A 335 36.41 -10.56 3.44
C LEU A 335 37.97 -10.38 3.46
N PHE A 336 38.70 -11.07 2.58
CA PHE A 336 40.15 -10.88 2.41
C PHE A 336 40.54 -9.47 1.93
N GLY A 337 39.62 -8.77 1.23
CA GLY A 337 39.79 -7.44 0.68
C GLY A 337 39.30 -6.32 1.59
N ALA A 338 38.84 -6.64 2.79
CA ALA A 338 38.42 -5.63 3.75
C ALA A 338 39.65 -4.83 4.24
N THR A 339 39.58 -3.50 4.12
CA THR A 339 40.67 -2.60 4.45
C THR A 339 40.37 -1.60 5.56
N PHE A 340 39.11 -1.43 5.87
CA PHE A 340 38.62 -0.66 7.03
C PHE A 340 37.23 -1.17 7.46
N THR A 341 36.81 -0.72 8.64
CA THR A 341 35.46 -0.98 9.17
C THR A 341 34.81 0.33 9.52
N VAL A 342 33.47 0.37 9.46
CA VAL A 342 32.70 1.58 9.76
C VAL A 342 31.53 1.23 10.66
N VAL A 343 31.30 2.05 11.68
CA VAL A 343 30.11 1.97 12.54
C VAL A 343 29.24 3.20 12.37
N ALA A 344 27.92 2.99 12.54
CA ALA A 344 26.93 4.06 12.56
C ALA A 344 27.19 5.03 13.71
N PRO A 345 26.82 6.31 13.60
CA PRO A 345 26.97 7.28 14.70
C PRO A 345 26.23 6.86 15.98
N GLU A 346 25.16 6.08 15.85
CA GLU A 346 24.31 5.56 16.93
C GLU A 346 24.89 4.30 17.59
N HIS A 347 25.96 3.71 17.07
CA HIS A 347 26.42 2.37 17.47
C HIS A 347 26.85 2.29 18.95
N PRO A 348 26.34 1.31 19.72
CA PRO A 348 26.59 1.20 21.18
C PRO A 348 28.06 1.04 21.56
N LEU A 349 28.89 0.47 20.67
CA LEU A 349 30.32 0.33 20.89
C LEU A 349 31.00 1.64 21.30
N LEU A 350 30.53 2.77 20.73
CA LEU A 350 31.11 4.08 20.98
C LEU A 350 30.81 4.62 22.38
N GLY A 351 29.90 4.03 23.14
CA GLY A 351 29.47 4.50 24.47
C GLY A 351 28.70 5.82 24.42
N GLY A 352 28.34 6.33 25.57
CA GLY A 352 27.52 7.56 25.69
C GLY A 352 26.13 7.47 25.10
N THR A 353 25.36 8.54 25.26
CA THR A 353 24.00 8.66 24.66
C THR A 353 24.07 9.20 23.23
N TYR A 354 23.07 8.92 22.43
CA TYR A 354 22.93 9.49 21.09
C TYR A 354 21.56 10.17 20.95
N PRO A 355 21.49 11.40 20.46
CA PRO A 355 22.61 12.34 20.21
C PRO A 355 23.31 12.71 21.50
N ALA A 356 24.65 12.93 21.44
CA ALA A 356 25.45 13.24 22.59
C ALA A 356 25.01 14.56 23.26
N ALA A 357 24.76 14.51 24.58
CA ALA A 357 24.68 15.72 25.38
C ALA A 357 26.07 16.39 25.48
N PRO A 358 26.17 17.71 25.64
CA PRO A 358 27.46 18.40 25.73
C PRO A 358 28.43 17.83 26.78
N ASP A 359 27.87 17.24 27.85
CA ASP A 359 28.64 16.67 28.96
C ASP A 359 28.98 15.18 28.81
N ASP A 360 28.49 14.53 27.73
CA ASP A 360 28.56 13.08 27.54
C ASP A 360 29.86 12.58 26.86
N ALA A 361 30.72 13.51 26.46
CA ALA A 361 32.04 13.18 25.84
C ALA A 361 32.90 12.25 26.71
N ALA A 362 32.77 12.33 28.02
CA ALA A 362 33.48 11.47 28.96
C ALA A 362 32.97 10.01 28.99
N ALA A 363 31.77 9.76 28.52
CA ALA A 363 31.14 8.42 28.43
C ALA A 363 31.50 7.68 27.13
N LEU A 364 32.20 8.32 26.20
CA LEU A 364 32.63 7.70 24.95
C LEU A 364 33.74 6.66 25.21
N LYS A 365 33.57 5.47 24.62
CA LYS A 365 34.50 4.35 24.71
C LYS A 365 35.53 4.41 23.55
N VAL A 366 36.24 5.51 23.44
CA VAL A 366 37.30 5.74 22.44
C VAL A 366 38.57 6.23 23.14
N PRO A 367 39.77 6.04 22.55
CA PRO A 367 41.05 6.53 23.16
C PRO A 367 41.05 8.03 23.41
N SER A 368 41.65 8.47 24.48
CA SER A 368 41.79 9.90 24.83
C SER A 368 42.81 10.64 23.98
N VAL A 369 43.73 9.92 23.34
CA VAL A 369 44.76 10.45 22.44
C VAL A 369 44.82 9.65 21.15
N TRP A 370 45.17 10.32 20.05
CA TRP A 370 45.31 9.62 18.78
C TRP A 370 46.43 8.57 18.85
N PRO A 371 46.21 7.36 18.31
CA PRO A 371 47.25 6.37 18.12
C PRO A 371 48.43 6.96 17.33
N GLU A 372 49.66 6.54 17.65
CA GLU A 372 50.87 6.98 16.93
C GLU A 372 50.76 6.64 15.44
N GLY A 373 51.11 7.58 14.57
CA GLY A 373 50.99 7.41 13.11
C GLY A 373 49.60 7.64 12.53
N THR A 374 48.61 8.11 13.31
CA THR A 374 47.27 8.50 12.77
C THR A 374 47.41 9.63 11.75
N ARG A 375 46.88 9.42 10.55
CA ARG A 375 46.93 10.38 9.44
C ARG A 375 46.07 11.61 9.74
N GLU A 376 46.46 12.79 9.27
CA GLU A 376 45.72 14.04 9.56
C GLU A 376 44.29 14.03 8.95
N GLU A 377 44.13 13.48 7.74
CA GLU A 377 42.84 13.34 7.08
C GLU A 377 41.85 12.46 7.83
N TRP A 378 42.27 11.61 8.75
CA TRP A 378 41.45 10.74 9.56
C TRP A 378 40.91 11.43 10.82
N LYS A 379 41.56 12.50 11.27
CA LYS A 379 41.29 13.20 12.54
C LYS A 379 40.12 14.19 12.43
N GLY A 380 39.67 14.53 11.20
CA GLY A 380 38.63 15.52 10.98
C GLY A 380 38.95 16.93 11.50
N GLY A 381 40.25 17.23 11.74
CA GLY A 381 40.68 18.52 12.29
C GLY A 381 40.63 18.63 13.82
N TYR A 382 40.32 17.55 14.54
CA TYR A 382 40.21 17.55 16.00
C TYR A 382 41.50 17.06 16.69
N ALA A 383 41.73 17.55 17.91
CA ALA A 383 42.92 17.22 18.68
C ALA A 383 42.89 15.82 19.29
N THR A 384 41.73 15.29 19.59
CA THR A 384 41.51 13.97 20.20
C THR A 384 40.43 13.16 19.51
N PRO A 385 40.45 11.78 19.60
CA PRO A 385 39.36 10.93 19.14
C PRO A 385 38.04 11.27 19.79
N VAL A 386 38.03 11.59 21.08
CA VAL A 386 36.83 11.94 21.85
C VAL A 386 36.11 13.15 21.24
N GLU A 387 36.89 14.24 20.98
CA GLU A 387 36.32 15.44 20.35
C GLU A 387 35.82 15.17 18.94
N ALA A 388 36.54 14.41 18.13
CA ALA A 388 36.17 14.07 16.77
C ALA A 388 34.88 13.27 16.70
N VAL A 389 34.75 12.21 17.51
CA VAL A 389 33.57 11.35 17.55
C VAL A 389 32.37 12.11 18.11
N ALA A 390 32.51 12.90 19.16
CA ALA A 390 31.42 13.70 19.73
C ALA A 390 30.87 14.72 18.71
N ALA A 391 31.76 15.45 18.04
CA ALA A 391 31.41 16.44 17.05
C ALA A 391 30.70 15.79 15.83
N TYR A 392 31.24 14.66 15.33
CA TYR A 392 30.68 13.96 14.21
C TYR A 392 29.28 13.39 14.53
N ARG A 393 29.09 12.82 15.74
CA ARG A 393 27.76 12.35 16.21
C ARG A 393 26.74 13.49 16.25
N SER A 394 27.15 14.66 16.75
CA SER A 394 26.27 15.85 16.80
C SER A 394 25.88 16.35 15.39
N GLN A 395 26.79 16.28 14.43
CA GLN A 395 26.55 16.62 13.04
C GLN A 395 25.59 15.61 12.40
N ALA A 396 25.85 14.31 12.54
CA ALA A 396 25.05 13.24 11.96
C ALA A 396 23.60 13.23 12.49
N ALA A 397 23.40 13.62 13.76
CA ALA A 397 22.07 13.70 14.37
C ALA A 397 21.13 14.73 13.70
N ARG A 398 21.68 15.67 12.94
CA ARG A 398 20.94 16.70 12.19
C ARG A 398 20.64 16.33 10.73
N THR A 399 21.12 15.16 10.27
CA THR A 399 21.01 14.73 8.87
C THR A 399 19.99 13.60 8.75
N SER A 400 19.08 13.69 7.79
CA SER A 400 18.07 12.66 7.56
C SER A 400 18.69 11.36 7.03
N ASP A 401 18.04 10.21 7.25
CA ASP A 401 18.50 8.91 6.72
C ASP A 401 18.52 8.92 5.17
N ALA A 402 17.61 9.65 4.53
CA ALA A 402 17.57 9.80 3.08
C ALA A 402 18.81 10.54 2.57
N ASP A 403 19.17 11.65 3.21
CA ASP A 403 20.37 12.42 2.85
C ASP A 403 21.65 11.65 3.18
N ARG A 404 21.69 10.94 4.31
CA ARG A 404 22.84 10.11 4.70
C ARG A 404 23.17 9.05 3.64
N THR A 405 22.15 8.53 2.94
CA THR A 405 22.28 7.46 1.94
C THR A 405 22.27 7.94 0.49
N ALA A 406 22.16 9.25 0.24
CA ALA A 406 22.17 9.82 -1.11
C ALA A 406 23.48 9.49 -1.85
N SER A 407 23.37 9.08 -3.12
CA SER A 407 24.49 8.57 -3.90
C SER A 407 25.48 9.63 -4.36
N ASP A 408 25.01 10.88 -4.47
CA ASP A 408 25.77 12.04 -4.97
C ASP A 408 26.47 12.85 -3.87
N ARG A 409 26.31 12.43 -2.61
CA ARG A 409 26.88 13.11 -1.47
C ARG A 409 28.35 12.72 -1.26
N GLU A 410 29.21 13.71 -0.93
CA GLU A 410 30.59 13.50 -0.50
C GLU A 410 30.61 12.63 0.76
N LYS A 411 31.51 11.63 0.78
CA LYS A 411 31.63 10.70 1.91
C LYS A 411 32.43 11.37 3.04
N THR A 412 31.81 11.43 4.20
CA THR A 412 32.36 12.01 5.43
C THR A 412 32.52 10.95 6.52
N GLY A 413 33.46 11.17 7.44
CA GLY A 413 33.71 10.28 8.57
C GLY A 413 34.90 10.73 9.40
N VAL A 414 35.08 10.13 10.55
CA VAL A 414 36.30 10.32 11.38
C VAL A 414 36.79 8.98 11.93
N PHE A 415 38.10 8.83 12.13
CA PHE A 415 38.66 7.66 12.76
C PHE A 415 38.33 7.67 14.26
N THR A 416 37.93 6.53 14.80
CA THR A 416 37.55 6.42 16.22
C THR A 416 38.75 6.25 17.16
N GLY A 417 39.98 6.02 16.62
CA GLY A 417 41.13 5.57 17.39
C GLY A 417 41.13 4.07 17.69
N LEU A 418 40.10 3.34 17.28
CA LEU A 418 39.96 1.90 17.49
C LEU A 418 40.31 1.12 16.21
N TRP A 419 40.74 -0.13 16.42
CA TRP A 419 41.08 -1.06 15.34
C TRP A 419 40.28 -2.33 15.44
N ALA A 420 39.81 -2.85 14.31
CA ALA A 420 39.11 -4.13 14.20
C ALA A 420 40.02 -5.19 13.57
N THR A 421 40.09 -6.36 14.15
CA THR A 421 40.93 -7.46 13.65
C THR A 421 40.14 -8.29 12.64
N ASN A 422 40.63 -8.35 11.40
CA ASN A 422 40.02 -9.18 10.37
C ASN A 422 40.26 -10.69 10.66
N PRO A 423 39.22 -11.51 10.87
CA PRO A 423 39.39 -12.90 11.27
C PRO A 423 40.07 -13.79 10.21
N VAL A 424 40.02 -13.46 8.91
CA VAL A 424 40.61 -14.31 7.86
C VAL A 424 42.10 -14.14 7.68
N ASN A 425 42.68 -12.96 8.07
CA ASN A 425 44.11 -12.67 7.82
C ASN A 425 44.84 -11.97 8.98
N GLY A 426 44.13 -11.70 10.08
CA GLY A 426 44.71 -11.08 11.29
C GLY A 426 45.06 -9.60 11.14
N LYS A 427 44.76 -8.96 10.01
CA LYS A 427 45.06 -7.55 9.77
C LYS A 427 44.24 -6.65 10.68
N GLN A 428 44.91 -5.60 11.19
CA GLN A 428 44.25 -4.53 11.94
C GLN A 428 43.64 -3.52 10.97
N LEU A 429 42.32 -3.39 10.98
CA LEU A 429 41.55 -2.48 10.14
C LEU A 429 41.17 -1.25 10.97
N PRO A 430 41.44 0.00 10.49
CA PRO A 430 40.97 1.18 11.21
C PRO A 430 39.42 1.22 11.26
N LEU A 431 38.88 1.52 12.45
CA LEU A 431 37.44 1.65 12.68
C LEU A 431 37.02 3.12 12.59
N PHE A 432 36.23 3.44 11.58
CA PHE A 432 35.66 4.76 11.36
C PHE A 432 34.21 4.85 11.89
N ILE A 433 33.80 6.06 12.21
CA ILE A 433 32.43 6.45 12.34
C ILE A 433 32.05 7.23 11.07
N ALA A 434 30.94 6.86 10.42
CA ALA A 434 30.44 7.56 9.25
C ALA A 434 28.93 7.49 9.15
N ASP A 435 28.31 8.54 8.64
CA ASP A 435 26.86 8.72 8.60
C ASP A 435 26.16 7.93 7.49
N TYR A 436 26.87 7.45 6.48
CA TYR A 436 26.29 6.58 5.44
C TYR A 436 25.98 5.15 5.92
N VAL A 437 26.46 4.76 7.12
CA VAL A 437 26.08 3.52 7.80
C VAL A 437 24.91 3.80 8.73
N LEU A 438 23.84 3.02 8.58
CA LEU A 438 22.61 3.18 9.37
C LEU A 438 22.50 2.09 10.43
N MET A 439 22.19 2.47 11.68
CA MET A 439 21.96 1.52 12.78
C MET A 439 20.79 0.57 12.54
N GLY A 440 19.80 0.97 11.78
CA GLY A 440 18.62 0.17 11.49
C GLY A 440 18.78 -0.86 10.34
N TYR A 441 19.98 -1.00 9.76
CA TYR A 441 20.29 -2.00 8.74
C TYR A 441 21.43 -2.90 9.17
N GLY A 442 21.15 -4.20 9.24
CA GLY A 442 22.13 -5.17 9.75
C GLY A 442 22.44 -4.95 11.24
N THR A 443 23.71 -4.75 11.55
CA THR A 443 24.21 -4.57 12.91
C THR A 443 24.63 -3.11 13.21
N GLY A 444 24.41 -2.18 12.28
CA GLY A 444 24.95 -0.83 12.38
C GLY A 444 26.46 -0.73 12.19
N ALA A 445 27.08 -1.81 11.73
CA ALA A 445 28.51 -1.89 11.42
C ALA A 445 28.71 -2.55 10.04
N ILE A 446 29.70 -2.11 9.29
CA ILE A 446 30.08 -2.69 8.01
C ILE A 446 31.59 -2.99 7.97
N MET A 447 31.99 -4.05 7.26
CA MET A 447 33.31 -4.19 6.70
C MET A 447 33.32 -3.51 5.33
N ALA A 448 34.32 -2.72 5.07
CA ALA A 448 34.45 -1.98 3.82
C ALA A 448 35.41 -2.67 2.87
N VAL A 449 34.94 -2.89 1.63
CA VAL A 449 35.70 -3.56 0.58
C VAL A 449 35.82 -2.64 -0.64
N PRO A 450 36.68 -1.65 -0.63
CA PRO A 450 36.71 -0.57 -1.63
C PRO A 450 37.03 -1.04 -3.05
N ALA A 451 37.63 -2.20 -3.23
CA ALA A 451 37.83 -2.75 -4.57
C ALA A 451 36.50 -3.21 -5.24
N HIS A 452 35.44 -3.49 -4.44
CA HIS A 452 34.22 -4.17 -4.91
C HIS A 452 32.91 -3.49 -4.47
N ASP A 453 32.95 -2.36 -3.76
CA ASP A 453 31.84 -1.47 -3.45
C ASP A 453 32.21 -0.03 -3.80
N GLN A 454 31.38 0.65 -4.58
CA GLN A 454 31.68 1.99 -5.07
C GLN A 454 31.68 3.03 -3.93
N ARG A 455 30.79 2.88 -2.93
CA ARG A 455 30.74 3.79 -1.77
C ARG A 455 31.98 3.66 -0.88
N ASP A 456 32.44 2.42 -0.67
CA ASP A 456 33.65 2.12 0.04
C ASP A 456 34.89 2.63 -0.72
N TRP A 457 34.87 2.54 -2.05
CA TRP A 457 35.90 3.08 -2.91
C TRP A 457 36.03 4.60 -2.78
N GLU A 458 34.91 5.32 -2.84
CA GLU A 458 34.85 6.77 -2.68
C GLU A 458 35.37 7.19 -1.30
N PHE A 459 34.96 6.49 -0.25
CA PHE A 459 35.46 6.71 1.12
C PHE A 459 36.97 6.42 1.23
N ALA A 460 37.42 5.30 0.68
CA ALA A 460 38.84 4.95 0.69
C ALA A 460 39.70 5.99 -0.05
N ARG A 461 39.19 6.55 -1.14
CA ARG A 461 39.90 7.65 -1.86
C ARG A 461 39.92 8.94 -1.05
N ALA A 462 38.82 9.30 -0.38
CA ALA A 462 38.73 10.51 0.43
C ALA A 462 39.67 10.45 1.66
N PHE A 463 39.84 9.26 2.27
CA PHE A 463 40.64 9.05 3.47
C PHE A 463 41.99 8.38 3.18
N ASN A 464 42.39 8.26 1.93
CA ASN A 464 43.65 7.66 1.50
C ASN A 464 43.89 6.26 2.10
N LEU A 465 42.82 5.39 2.06
CA LEU A 465 42.86 4.02 2.55
C LEU A 465 43.29 3.05 1.44
N ASP A 466 43.74 1.86 1.82
CA ASP A 466 44.16 0.83 0.87
C ASP A 466 42.96 0.27 0.10
N ILE A 467 43.17 -0.05 -1.18
CA ILE A 467 42.19 -0.71 -2.06
C ILE A 467 42.78 -2.05 -2.49
N VAL A 468 42.20 -3.16 -2.00
CA VAL A 468 42.73 -4.52 -2.20
C VAL A 468 41.74 -5.34 -3.04
N GLN A 469 42.20 -5.75 -4.24
CA GLN A 469 41.40 -6.59 -5.12
C GLN A 469 41.27 -8.02 -4.60
N THR A 470 40.07 -8.58 -4.62
CA THR A 470 39.79 -9.99 -4.27
C THR A 470 38.89 -10.71 -5.28
N ILE A 471 38.34 -9.98 -6.27
CA ILE A 471 37.53 -10.56 -7.35
C ILE A 471 37.99 -9.95 -8.68
N GLY A 472 37.96 -10.76 -9.74
CA GLY A 472 38.24 -10.27 -11.07
C GLY A 472 37.55 -11.11 -12.16
N PRO A 473 37.48 -10.60 -13.41
CA PRO A 473 36.88 -11.29 -14.52
C PRO A 473 37.53 -12.67 -14.74
N ALA A 474 36.75 -13.69 -15.03
CA ALA A 474 37.26 -15.07 -15.16
C ALA A 474 38.38 -15.24 -16.22
N LYS A 475 38.43 -14.38 -17.24
CA LYS A 475 39.44 -14.43 -18.31
C LYS A 475 40.78 -13.77 -17.95
N ASP A 476 40.73 -12.70 -17.18
CA ASP A 476 41.89 -11.95 -16.66
C ASP A 476 41.60 -11.46 -15.25
N PRO A 477 41.73 -12.34 -14.24
CA PRO A 477 41.27 -12.05 -12.90
C PRO A 477 42.04 -10.92 -12.18
N ARG A 478 43.23 -10.51 -12.65
CA ARG A 478 44.03 -9.45 -12.08
C ARG A 478 44.16 -8.21 -12.96
N GLY A 479 43.59 -8.20 -14.15
CA GLY A 479 43.63 -7.12 -15.15
C GLY A 479 42.65 -5.98 -14.92
N ILE A 480 42.27 -5.66 -13.65
CA ILE A 480 41.34 -4.58 -13.31
C ILE A 480 42.09 -3.31 -12.97
N ASP A 481 41.68 -2.17 -13.52
CA ASP A 481 42.07 -0.86 -13.07
C ASP A 481 41.09 -0.35 -11.99
N LEU A 482 41.59 -0.25 -10.76
CA LEU A 482 40.88 0.28 -9.58
C LEU A 482 41.17 1.77 -9.32
N GLY A 483 41.90 2.43 -10.22
CA GLY A 483 42.26 3.83 -10.07
C GLY A 483 41.12 4.81 -10.23
N GLU A 484 40.10 4.46 -11.05
CA GLU A 484 38.98 5.34 -11.38
C GLU A 484 37.66 4.97 -10.67
N LYS A 485 37.45 3.67 -10.38
CA LYS A 485 36.20 3.14 -9.76
C LYS A 485 36.36 1.73 -9.21
N ALA A 486 35.44 1.32 -8.35
CA ALA A 486 35.35 -0.05 -7.88
C ALA A 486 34.94 -1.03 -9.01
N TYR A 487 35.41 -2.29 -8.90
CA TYR A 487 34.90 -3.37 -9.74
C TYR A 487 33.71 -4.08 -9.08
N VAL A 488 32.51 -3.80 -9.56
CA VAL A 488 31.24 -4.38 -9.04
C VAL A 488 30.71 -5.54 -9.89
N GLY A 489 31.50 -6.00 -10.89
CA GLY A 489 31.13 -7.06 -11.80
C GLY A 489 31.23 -8.47 -11.19
N ASP A 490 30.64 -9.44 -11.87
CA ASP A 490 30.82 -10.86 -11.55
C ASP A 490 32.20 -11.36 -11.97
N GLY A 491 32.72 -12.37 -11.25
CA GLY A 491 34.03 -12.92 -11.53
C GLY A 491 34.40 -14.09 -10.63
N VAL A 492 35.70 -14.33 -10.54
CA VAL A 492 36.29 -15.35 -9.67
C VAL A 492 37.13 -14.70 -8.57
N ALA A 493 37.21 -15.36 -7.42
CA ALA A 493 38.03 -14.91 -6.31
C ALA A 493 39.51 -15.01 -6.67
N VAL A 494 40.27 -14.02 -6.24
CA VAL A 494 41.76 -13.95 -6.34
C VAL A 494 42.33 -13.42 -5.05
N ASP A 495 43.61 -13.81 -4.75
CA ASP A 495 44.34 -13.38 -3.57
C ASP A 495 43.52 -13.50 -2.25
N SER A 496 42.66 -14.54 -2.22
CA SER A 496 41.66 -14.79 -1.17
C SER A 496 41.91 -16.16 -0.52
N ALA A 497 43.12 -16.31 0.04
CA ALA A 497 43.55 -17.54 0.70
C ALA A 497 44.38 -17.29 1.96
N ASN A 498 44.21 -18.18 2.95
CA ASN A 498 45.09 -18.32 4.11
C ASN A 498 45.51 -19.80 4.26
N ALA A 499 46.11 -20.17 5.40
CA ALA A 499 46.54 -21.55 5.64
C ALA A 499 45.37 -22.57 5.74
N GLU A 500 44.14 -22.12 5.99
CA GLU A 500 43.00 -22.97 6.32
C GLU A 500 41.90 -22.94 5.25
N VAL A 501 41.69 -21.79 4.58
CA VAL A 501 40.70 -21.62 3.55
C VAL A 501 41.25 -20.90 2.34
N SER A 502 40.88 -21.36 1.14
CA SER A 502 41.17 -20.68 -0.14
C SER A 502 39.90 -20.57 -0.97
N LEU A 503 39.63 -19.36 -1.41
CA LEU A 503 38.53 -19.05 -2.33
C LEU A 503 39.02 -18.90 -3.78
N ASP A 504 40.34 -18.84 -4.00
CA ASP A 504 40.94 -18.53 -5.29
C ASP A 504 40.41 -19.40 -6.40
N GLY A 505 39.98 -18.75 -7.49
CA GLY A 505 39.36 -19.41 -8.66
C GLY A 505 37.90 -19.77 -8.51
N LEU A 506 37.30 -19.66 -7.35
CA LEU A 506 35.87 -19.91 -7.15
C LEU A 506 35.01 -18.74 -7.67
N GLY A 507 33.87 -19.07 -8.30
CA GLY A 507 32.82 -18.11 -8.60
C GLY A 507 32.08 -17.68 -7.35
N LYS A 508 31.32 -16.59 -7.43
CA LYS A 508 30.66 -15.86 -6.32
C LYS A 508 29.92 -16.79 -5.34
N ASP A 509 28.99 -17.62 -5.81
CA ASP A 509 28.15 -18.42 -4.92
C ASP A 509 28.95 -19.51 -4.17
N ALA A 510 29.87 -20.18 -4.87
CA ALA A 510 30.76 -21.17 -4.26
C ALA A 510 31.72 -20.55 -3.26
N ALA A 511 32.24 -19.34 -3.54
CA ALA A 511 33.10 -18.60 -2.64
C ALA A 511 32.36 -18.14 -1.37
N LYS A 512 31.14 -17.62 -1.53
CA LYS A 512 30.24 -17.25 -0.41
C LYS A 512 29.96 -18.44 0.49
N ALA A 513 29.46 -19.55 -0.08
CA ALA A 513 29.15 -20.75 0.68
C ALA A 513 30.37 -21.28 1.46
N LYS A 514 31.54 -21.33 0.81
CA LYS A 514 32.78 -21.82 1.44
C LYS A 514 33.27 -20.91 2.56
N MET A 515 33.21 -19.58 2.37
CA MET A 515 33.59 -18.62 3.40
C MET A 515 32.63 -18.69 4.59
N THR A 516 31.31 -18.73 4.37
CA THR A 516 30.33 -18.86 5.42
C THR A 516 30.55 -20.12 6.26
N ALA A 517 30.75 -21.27 5.61
CA ALA A 517 31.04 -22.52 6.32
C ALA A 517 32.31 -22.44 7.16
N TRP A 518 33.39 -21.81 6.65
CA TRP A 518 34.62 -21.60 7.41
C TRP A 518 34.43 -20.69 8.63
N LEU A 519 33.64 -19.59 8.46
CA LEU A 519 33.33 -18.68 9.57
C LEU A 519 32.57 -19.40 10.69
N GLU A 520 31.64 -20.27 10.34
CA GLU A 520 30.85 -21.08 11.30
C GLU A 520 31.73 -22.10 12.00
N GLU A 521 32.59 -22.83 11.26
CA GLU A 521 33.48 -23.82 11.83
C GLU A 521 34.47 -23.20 12.85
N LYS A 522 34.95 -21.99 12.58
CA LYS A 522 35.87 -21.27 13.45
C LYS A 522 35.24 -20.46 14.56
N GLY A 523 33.92 -20.29 14.56
CA GLY A 523 33.20 -19.44 15.50
C GLY A 523 33.47 -17.94 15.29
N TYR A 524 33.81 -17.52 14.07
CA TYR A 524 34.04 -16.12 13.70
C TYR A 524 32.81 -15.49 13.04
N GLY A 525 31.72 -16.25 12.89
CA GLY A 525 30.50 -15.76 12.28
C GLY A 525 29.55 -16.89 11.92
N ARG A 526 28.48 -16.56 11.24
CA ARG A 526 27.44 -17.51 10.79
C ARG A 526 26.70 -16.99 9.56
N GLY A 527 26.10 -17.89 8.79
CA GLY A 527 25.12 -17.52 7.77
C GLY A 527 23.93 -16.79 8.40
N ALA A 528 23.46 -15.75 7.76
CA ALA A 528 22.39 -14.92 8.28
C ALA A 528 21.51 -14.34 7.17
N ILE A 529 20.22 -14.21 7.45
CA ILE A 529 19.27 -13.46 6.64
C ILE A 529 18.93 -12.18 7.40
N THR A 530 18.99 -11.07 6.73
CA THR A 530 18.56 -9.78 7.28
C THR A 530 17.52 -9.14 6.37
N TYR A 531 16.80 -8.19 6.93
CA TYR A 531 15.76 -7.45 6.21
C TYR A 531 16.05 -5.96 6.30
N ARG A 532 15.71 -5.21 5.23
CA ARG A 532 15.70 -3.74 5.27
C ARG A 532 14.52 -3.25 6.10
N LEU A 533 13.43 -4.03 6.10
CA LEU A 533 12.25 -3.80 6.93
C LEU A 533 12.70 -3.59 8.40
N ARG A 534 12.15 -2.57 9.03
CA ARG A 534 12.31 -2.29 10.45
C ARG A 534 11.03 -2.62 11.20
N ASP A 535 11.14 -2.85 12.51
CA ASP A 535 9.97 -2.99 13.34
C ASP A 535 9.11 -1.74 13.28
N TRP A 536 7.81 -1.93 13.30
CA TRP A 536 6.84 -0.88 13.08
C TRP A 536 6.73 0.00 14.33
N LEU A 537 7.02 1.30 14.20
CA LEU A 537 6.81 2.32 15.23
C LEU A 537 5.32 2.52 15.47
N PHE A 538 4.82 2.00 16.59
CA PHE A 538 3.38 1.82 16.83
C PHE A 538 2.76 2.82 17.81
N SER A 539 3.46 3.77 18.35
CA SER A 539 2.92 4.80 19.24
C SER A 539 2.94 6.20 18.63
N ARG A 540 1.96 7.02 19.02
CA ARG A 540 1.85 8.42 18.64
C ARG A 540 1.57 9.28 19.87
N GLN A 541 2.23 10.43 19.96
CA GLN A 541 2.07 11.42 21.01
C GLN A 541 0.90 12.34 20.66
N ARG A 542 -0.31 11.77 20.55
CA ARG A 542 -1.52 12.45 20.09
C ARG A 542 -2.70 12.16 21.02
N TYR A 543 -3.74 12.99 20.91
CA TYR A 543 -5.01 12.78 21.59
C TYR A 543 -5.93 11.90 20.75
N TRP A 544 -6.09 12.20 19.45
CA TRP A 544 -7.08 11.57 18.57
C TRP A 544 -6.55 10.31 17.92
N GLY A 545 -6.62 9.21 18.65
CA GLY A 545 -6.22 7.87 18.26
C GLY A 545 -6.73 6.84 19.25
N GLU A 546 -6.64 5.54 18.94
CA GLU A 546 -7.03 4.48 19.85
C GLU A 546 -6.10 4.43 21.06
N PRO A 547 -6.64 4.48 22.30
CA PRO A 547 -5.84 4.28 23.50
C PRO A 547 -5.28 2.88 23.60
N PHE A 548 -4.08 2.74 24.16
CA PHE A 548 -3.52 1.42 24.49
C PHE A 548 -4.23 0.80 25.70
N PRO A 549 -4.61 -0.48 25.66
CA PRO A 549 -5.15 -1.21 26.81
C PRO A 549 -4.03 -1.69 27.75
N ILE A 550 -3.15 -0.75 28.15
CA ILE A 550 -1.92 -1.01 28.92
C ILE A 550 -1.86 -0.04 30.09
N VAL A 551 -1.35 -0.54 31.19
CA VAL A 551 -0.99 0.26 32.38
C VAL A 551 0.44 -0.04 32.82
N TRP A 552 1.03 0.92 33.51
CA TRP A 552 2.38 0.85 34.09
C TRP A 552 2.27 0.84 35.60
N ASP A 553 3.06 0.00 36.27
CA ASP A 553 3.23 0.10 37.72
C ASP A 553 4.28 1.16 38.10
N GLU A 554 4.44 1.41 39.40
CA GLU A 554 5.40 2.38 39.93
C GLU A 554 6.87 1.98 39.67
N GLU A 555 7.13 0.71 39.40
CA GLU A 555 8.49 0.16 39.10
C GLU A 555 8.80 0.19 37.61
N GLY A 556 7.85 0.65 36.79
CA GLY A 556 7.94 0.72 35.33
C GLY A 556 7.66 -0.61 34.63
N GLY A 557 7.01 -1.54 35.31
CA GLY A 557 6.49 -2.78 34.74
C GLY A 557 5.28 -2.52 33.83
N VAL A 558 5.16 -3.28 32.75
CA VAL A 558 4.09 -3.18 31.76
C VAL A 558 3.04 -4.23 32.00
N HIS A 559 1.78 -3.82 32.12
CA HIS A 559 0.67 -4.72 32.38
C HIS A 559 -0.45 -4.53 31.34
N ALA A 560 -0.87 -5.65 30.74
CA ALA A 560 -2.07 -5.69 29.90
C ALA A 560 -3.33 -5.60 30.77
N LEU A 561 -4.30 -4.79 30.36
CA LEU A 561 -5.61 -4.77 31.00
C LEU A 561 -6.39 -6.04 30.63
N PRO A 562 -7.24 -6.54 31.54
CA PRO A 562 -8.16 -7.64 31.25
C PRO A 562 -9.13 -7.27 30.13
N GLU A 563 -9.49 -8.21 29.28
CA GLU A 563 -10.45 -8.01 28.16
C GLU A 563 -11.81 -7.48 28.64
N SER A 564 -12.20 -7.79 29.89
CA SER A 564 -13.44 -7.31 30.53
C SER A 564 -13.46 -5.79 30.77
N MET A 565 -12.28 -5.13 30.72
CA MET A 565 -12.16 -3.67 30.86
C MET A 565 -12.21 -2.93 29.52
N LEU A 566 -12.25 -3.63 28.39
CA LEU A 566 -12.34 -3.03 27.08
C LEU A 566 -13.78 -2.59 26.74
N PRO A 567 -13.97 -1.45 26.06
CA PRO A 567 -12.93 -0.55 25.57
C PRO A 567 -12.43 0.45 26.62
N ILE A 568 -11.17 0.87 26.46
CA ILE A 568 -10.63 2.07 27.10
C ILE A 568 -10.94 3.23 26.18
N GLU A 569 -11.76 4.15 26.66
CA GLU A 569 -12.17 5.33 25.89
C GLU A 569 -11.28 6.55 26.21
N LEU A 570 -11.20 7.49 25.24
CA LEU A 570 -10.47 8.74 25.41
C LEU A 570 -11.18 9.62 26.47
N PRO A 571 -10.44 10.24 27.39
CA PRO A 571 -11.00 11.19 28.34
C PRO A 571 -11.33 12.53 27.68
N GLU A 572 -12.28 13.27 28.23
CA GLU A 572 -12.46 14.68 27.86
C GLU A 572 -11.25 15.51 28.28
N VAL A 573 -10.71 16.29 27.37
CA VAL A 573 -9.61 17.22 27.64
C VAL A 573 -9.97 18.65 27.16
N THR A 574 -9.45 19.66 27.84
CA THR A 574 -9.71 21.07 27.50
C THR A 574 -8.76 21.63 26.44
N ASN A 575 -7.65 20.92 26.16
CA ASN A 575 -6.65 21.34 25.20
C ASN A 575 -6.10 20.10 24.45
N TYR A 576 -6.29 20.07 23.14
CA TYR A 576 -5.85 19.00 22.25
C TYR A 576 -4.43 19.19 21.70
N SER A 577 -3.84 20.39 21.90
CA SER A 577 -2.50 20.68 21.39
C SER A 577 -1.45 19.83 22.09
N PRO A 578 -0.51 19.20 21.37
CA PRO A 578 0.70 18.70 22.00
C PRO A 578 1.45 19.85 22.69
N THR A 579 2.24 19.55 23.69
CA THR A 579 3.16 20.53 24.27
C THR A 579 4.24 20.82 23.24
N THR A 580 4.28 22.05 22.76
CA THR A 580 5.29 22.51 21.81
C THR A 580 6.43 23.19 22.55
N TYR A 581 7.61 23.11 22.01
CA TYR A 581 8.85 23.66 22.54
C TYR A 581 9.44 24.64 21.55
N ASP A 582 10.53 25.31 21.94
CA ASP A 582 11.34 26.03 20.96
C ASP A 582 11.70 25.08 19.81
N PRO A 583 11.41 25.42 18.56
CA PRO A 583 11.68 24.54 17.42
C PRO A 583 13.14 24.08 17.31
N GLU A 584 14.08 24.84 17.85
CA GLU A 584 15.51 24.50 17.87
C GLU A 584 15.93 23.70 19.12
N ASP A 585 15.02 23.44 20.08
CA ASP A 585 15.34 22.68 21.29
C ASP A 585 15.31 21.17 21.04
N ALA A 586 16.41 20.65 20.51
CA ALA A 586 16.60 19.22 20.31
C ALA A 586 16.59 18.40 21.62
N SER A 587 16.70 19.04 22.79
CA SER A 587 16.76 18.33 24.09
C SER A 587 15.41 18.07 24.72
N SER A 588 14.35 18.76 24.26
CA SER A 588 12.97 18.56 24.73
C SER A 588 12.44 17.15 24.46
N SER A 589 11.45 16.71 25.21
CA SER A 589 10.83 15.38 25.12
C SER A 589 9.33 15.49 24.88
N PRO A 590 8.70 14.54 24.16
CA PRO A 590 7.27 14.57 23.95
C PRO A 590 6.50 14.51 25.26
N GLU A 591 5.47 15.36 25.36
CA GLU A 591 4.46 15.29 26.40
C GLU A 591 3.09 15.06 25.73
N PRO A 592 2.60 13.81 25.67
CA PRO A 592 1.34 13.50 25.03
C PRO A 592 0.17 14.27 25.68
N PRO A 593 -0.82 14.75 24.89
CA PRO A 593 -1.97 15.46 25.44
C PRO A 593 -2.76 14.67 26.49
N LEU A 594 -2.83 13.34 26.38
CA LEU A 594 -3.48 12.46 27.35
C LEU A 594 -2.84 12.51 28.75
N GLY A 595 -1.54 12.78 28.84
CA GLY A 595 -0.82 12.92 30.12
C GLY A 595 -1.36 14.04 31.03
N ARG A 596 -2.14 14.99 30.49
CA ARG A 596 -2.77 16.06 31.25
C ARG A 596 -4.06 15.63 31.95
N ALA A 597 -4.70 14.54 31.49
CA ALA A 597 -5.91 13.99 32.09
C ALA A 597 -5.54 13.11 33.31
N ARG A 598 -5.04 13.73 34.39
CA ARG A 598 -4.47 13.03 35.55
C ARG A 598 -5.41 11.98 36.15
N GLU A 599 -6.71 12.28 36.30
CA GLU A 599 -7.72 11.36 36.82
C GLU A 599 -7.98 10.14 35.91
N TRP A 600 -7.69 10.28 34.61
CA TRP A 600 -7.75 9.18 33.66
C TRP A 600 -6.44 8.38 33.66
N VAL A 601 -5.28 9.05 33.81
CA VAL A 601 -3.95 8.42 33.78
C VAL A 601 -3.76 7.57 35.03
N GLU A 602 -3.97 8.13 36.22
CA GLU A 602 -3.77 7.43 37.50
C GLU A 602 -5.02 6.65 37.89
N VAL A 603 -4.91 5.35 38.03
CA VAL A 603 -6.05 4.47 38.34
C VAL A 603 -5.66 3.44 39.37
N GLU A 604 -6.59 3.14 40.28
CA GLU A 604 -6.47 2.02 41.22
C GLU A 604 -7.12 0.76 40.62
N LEU A 605 -6.33 -0.27 40.39
CA LEU A 605 -6.78 -1.53 39.79
C LEU A 605 -6.30 -2.72 40.61
N ASP A 606 -7.07 -3.82 40.58
CA ASP A 606 -6.65 -5.12 41.03
C ASP A 606 -6.44 -6.02 39.80
N LEU A 607 -5.19 -6.30 39.47
CA LEU A 607 -4.82 -7.16 38.34
C LEU A 607 -4.47 -8.59 38.81
N GLY A 608 -4.83 -8.95 40.07
CA GLY A 608 -4.66 -10.26 40.65
C GLY A 608 -3.82 -10.29 41.90
N ASP A 609 -3.13 -9.19 42.27
CA ASP A 609 -2.26 -9.06 43.45
C ASP A 609 -2.82 -8.07 44.49
N GLY A 610 -4.11 -7.76 44.41
CA GLY A 610 -4.81 -6.76 45.21
C GLY A 610 -4.75 -5.34 44.60
N PRO A 611 -5.55 -4.40 45.16
CA PRO A 611 -5.63 -3.03 44.64
C PRO A 611 -4.28 -2.31 44.71
N ARG A 612 -3.84 -1.72 43.58
CA ARG A 612 -2.63 -0.91 43.44
C ARG A 612 -2.87 0.25 42.54
N ILE A 613 -2.04 1.28 42.62
CA ILE A 613 -2.01 2.41 41.67
C ILE A 613 -1.26 1.97 40.44
N TYR A 614 -1.88 2.24 39.30
CA TYR A 614 -1.29 2.07 37.96
C TYR A 614 -1.45 3.35 37.14
N TYR A 615 -0.62 3.49 36.13
CA TYR A 615 -0.63 4.64 35.21
C TYR A 615 -0.97 4.16 33.80
N ARG A 616 -2.06 4.66 33.21
CA ARG A 616 -2.40 4.33 31.80
C ARG A 616 -1.36 4.85 30.86
N GLU A 617 -1.14 4.11 29.76
CA GLU A 617 -0.32 4.57 28.64
C GLU A 617 -0.94 5.87 28.07
N THR A 618 -0.11 6.88 27.87
CA THR A 618 -0.56 8.22 27.42
C THR A 618 -0.33 8.47 25.94
N ASN A 619 0.37 7.57 25.24
CA ASN A 619 0.41 7.54 23.80
C ASN A 619 -0.85 6.88 23.23
N THR A 620 -1.14 7.15 21.97
CA THR A 620 -2.19 6.45 21.21
C THR A 620 -1.58 5.53 20.15
N MET A 621 -2.34 4.54 19.70
CA MET A 621 -1.97 3.74 18.54
C MET A 621 -2.00 4.61 17.26
N PRO A 622 -1.25 4.25 16.20
CA PRO A 622 -1.38 4.93 14.92
C PRO A 622 -2.75 4.66 14.30
N GLN A 623 -3.25 5.55 13.44
CA GLN A 623 -4.51 5.34 12.69
C GLN A 623 -4.54 4.00 11.92
N TRP A 624 -3.37 3.50 11.49
CA TRP A 624 -3.25 2.20 10.83
C TRP A 624 -3.73 1.02 11.69
N ALA A 625 -3.76 1.15 13.01
CA ALA A 625 -4.26 0.10 13.90
C ALA A 625 -5.73 -0.22 13.61
N GLY A 626 -6.57 0.81 13.50
CA GLY A 626 -7.97 0.65 13.12
C GLY A 626 -8.16 0.18 11.68
N SER A 627 -7.32 0.59 10.75
CA SER A 627 -7.48 0.24 9.34
C SER A 627 -6.91 -1.15 8.96
N CYS A 628 -6.23 -1.86 9.87
CA CYS A 628 -5.61 -3.15 9.55
C CYS A 628 -6.56 -4.36 9.57
N TRP A 629 -7.84 -4.20 9.94
CA TRP A 629 -8.74 -5.33 10.18
C TRP A 629 -10.22 -5.04 9.89
N TYR A 630 -10.54 -3.91 9.25
CA TYR A 630 -11.93 -3.45 9.05
C TYR A 630 -12.76 -4.36 8.14
N GLU A 631 -12.13 -5.09 7.23
CA GLU A 631 -12.77 -6.10 6.38
C GLU A 631 -13.42 -7.21 7.22
N MET A 632 -12.77 -7.61 8.30
CA MET A 632 -13.34 -8.60 9.23
C MET A 632 -14.57 -8.05 9.96
N ARG A 633 -14.52 -6.78 10.38
CA ARG A 633 -15.65 -6.16 11.07
C ARG A 633 -16.87 -5.97 10.19
N TYR A 634 -16.68 -5.75 8.89
CA TYR A 634 -17.79 -5.72 7.92
C TYR A 634 -18.60 -7.02 7.87
N ILE A 635 -17.97 -8.14 8.15
CA ILE A 635 -18.65 -9.43 8.13
C ILE A 635 -19.61 -9.56 9.31
N ASP A 636 -19.22 -9.12 10.51
CA ASP A 636 -20.00 -9.30 11.74
C ASP A 636 -19.95 -8.05 12.64
N PRO A 637 -20.50 -6.90 12.16
CA PRO A 637 -20.27 -5.58 12.76
C PRO A 637 -20.85 -5.41 14.16
N HIS A 638 -21.86 -6.22 14.51
CA HIS A 638 -22.59 -6.11 15.79
C HIS A 638 -22.28 -7.22 16.76
N ASN A 639 -21.30 -8.07 16.48
CA ASN A 639 -20.90 -9.14 17.40
C ASN A 639 -20.14 -8.54 18.59
N SER A 640 -20.76 -8.65 19.79
CA SER A 640 -20.17 -8.18 21.04
C SER A 640 -19.41 -9.28 21.79
N GLN A 641 -19.52 -10.54 21.37
CA GLN A 641 -18.93 -11.69 22.05
C GLN A 641 -17.59 -12.14 21.45
N ALA A 642 -17.41 -11.92 20.15
CA ALA A 642 -16.21 -12.26 19.42
C ALA A 642 -15.90 -11.18 18.39
N LEU A 643 -14.64 -11.08 17.96
CA LEU A 643 -14.21 -10.23 16.84
C LEU A 643 -15.08 -10.48 15.60
N ILE A 644 -15.32 -11.75 15.33
CA ILE A 644 -16.12 -12.27 14.23
C ILE A 644 -16.55 -13.71 14.58
N ASP A 645 -17.75 -14.10 14.18
CA ASP A 645 -18.19 -15.50 14.31
C ASP A 645 -17.39 -16.38 13.32
N PRO A 646 -16.80 -17.51 13.79
CA PRO A 646 -15.98 -18.37 12.94
C PRO A 646 -16.70 -18.92 11.69
N ALA A 647 -17.99 -19.18 11.76
CA ALA A 647 -18.75 -19.67 10.60
C ALA A 647 -18.94 -18.56 9.54
N ASN A 648 -19.15 -17.31 9.99
CA ASN A 648 -19.23 -16.16 9.11
C ASN A 648 -17.87 -15.84 8.48
N GLU A 649 -16.78 -15.90 9.27
CA GLU A 649 -15.42 -15.70 8.77
C GLU A 649 -15.06 -16.75 7.73
N ALA A 650 -15.25 -18.03 8.05
CA ALA A 650 -14.94 -19.12 7.13
C ALA A 650 -15.71 -19.04 5.80
N TYR A 651 -16.97 -18.60 5.84
CA TYR A 651 -17.78 -18.39 4.63
C TYR A 651 -17.24 -17.24 3.78
N TRP A 652 -16.95 -16.07 4.38
CA TRP A 652 -16.58 -14.88 3.64
C TRP A 652 -15.08 -14.83 3.26
N MET A 653 -14.20 -15.32 4.13
CA MET A 653 -12.75 -15.17 3.98
C MET A 653 -11.98 -16.48 3.85
N GLY A 654 -12.63 -17.63 4.11
CA GLY A 654 -11.95 -18.93 4.04
C GLY A 654 -11.36 -19.24 2.66
N PRO A 655 -10.29 -20.06 2.60
CA PRO A 655 -9.67 -20.51 1.35
C PRO A 655 -10.67 -21.23 0.43
N ARG A 656 -10.55 -21.00 -0.88
CA ARG A 656 -11.35 -21.64 -1.94
C ARG A 656 -10.44 -22.15 -3.07
N PRO A 657 -9.72 -23.26 -2.86
CA PRO A 657 -8.76 -23.80 -3.83
C PRO A 657 -9.38 -24.12 -5.21
N GLU A 658 -10.68 -24.46 -5.22
CA GLU A 658 -11.43 -24.78 -6.44
C GLU A 658 -11.54 -23.62 -7.42
N VAL A 659 -11.40 -22.37 -6.94
CA VAL A 659 -11.36 -21.15 -7.77
C VAL A 659 -9.97 -20.49 -7.74
N GLY A 660 -8.94 -21.19 -7.29
CA GLY A 660 -7.55 -20.70 -7.27
C GLY A 660 -7.20 -19.83 -6.05
N ASN A 661 -8.13 -19.60 -5.12
CA ASN A 661 -7.87 -18.87 -3.89
C ASN A 661 -7.44 -19.82 -2.76
N THR A 662 -6.14 -20.08 -2.65
CA THR A 662 -5.58 -20.97 -1.62
C THR A 662 -5.27 -20.27 -0.29
N SER A 663 -5.11 -18.96 -0.29
CA SER A 663 -4.81 -18.15 0.91
C SER A 663 -6.04 -17.70 1.68
N GLY A 664 -7.21 -17.68 1.04
CA GLY A 664 -8.40 -17.01 1.56
C GLY A 664 -8.33 -15.50 1.39
N GLY A 665 -9.09 -14.78 2.21
CA GLY A 665 -9.22 -13.32 2.18
C GLY A 665 -10.38 -12.82 1.32
N THR A 666 -10.51 -11.49 1.20
CA THR A 666 -11.53 -10.85 0.36
C THR A 666 -11.30 -11.20 -1.11
N ASP A 667 -12.40 -11.37 -1.89
CA ASP A 667 -12.29 -11.81 -3.29
C ASP A 667 -11.71 -10.73 -4.21
N LEU A 668 -12.00 -9.46 -3.93
CA LEU A 668 -11.44 -8.33 -4.66
C LEU A 668 -11.29 -7.11 -3.74
N TYR A 669 -10.11 -6.50 -3.76
CA TYR A 669 -9.81 -5.26 -3.08
C TYR A 669 -9.35 -4.20 -4.08
N ILE A 670 -10.04 -3.05 -4.11
CA ILE A 670 -9.70 -1.93 -4.99
C ILE A 670 -9.19 -0.76 -4.14
N GLY A 671 -8.06 -0.18 -4.52
CA GLY A 671 -7.48 0.95 -3.80
C GLY A 671 -6.17 1.48 -4.39
N GLY A 672 -5.72 2.62 -3.87
CA GLY A 672 -4.55 3.33 -4.35
C GLY A 672 -3.23 2.58 -4.15
N VAL A 673 -2.30 2.71 -5.11
CA VAL A 673 -0.98 2.06 -5.06
C VAL A 673 -0.07 2.62 -3.95
N GLU A 674 -0.35 3.81 -3.44
CA GLU A 674 0.38 4.46 -2.34
C GLU A 674 0.34 3.64 -1.05
N HIS A 675 -0.66 2.80 -0.88
CA HIS A 675 -0.79 1.92 0.28
C HIS A 675 0.03 0.63 0.20
N ALA A 676 0.76 0.39 -0.90
CA ALA A 676 1.51 -0.85 -1.15
C ALA A 676 2.46 -1.25 -0.01
N VAL A 677 3.18 -0.30 0.57
CA VAL A 677 4.17 -0.52 1.64
C VAL A 677 3.76 0.06 3.00
N LEU A 678 2.53 0.56 3.12
CA LEU A 678 1.92 1.07 4.34
C LEU A 678 0.79 0.14 4.80
N HIS A 679 -0.47 0.54 4.59
CA HIS A 679 -1.66 -0.21 5.01
C HIS A 679 -1.61 -1.69 4.58
N LEU A 680 -1.32 -1.98 3.31
CA LEU A 680 -1.30 -3.36 2.80
C LEU A 680 -0.23 -4.25 3.46
N LEU A 681 0.89 -3.67 3.90
CA LEU A 681 1.93 -4.42 4.61
C LEU A 681 1.53 -4.67 6.07
N TYR A 682 1.01 -3.64 6.76
CA TYR A 682 0.63 -3.71 8.16
C TYR A 682 -0.60 -4.61 8.38
N SER A 683 -1.62 -4.52 7.52
CA SER A 683 -2.80 -5.39 7.59
C SER A 683 -2.44 -6.87 7.38
N ARG A 684 -1.52 -7.19 6.45
CA ARG A 684 -1.01 -8.55 6.27
C ARG A 684 -0.30 -9.07 7.53
N PHE A 685 0.50 -8.23 8.18
CA PHE A 685 1.16 -8.62 9.43
C PHE A 685 0.15 -8.93 10.54
N TRP A 686 -0.81 -8.05 10.81
CA TRP A 686 -1.86 -8.26 11.80
C TRP A 686 -2.67 -9.52 11.52
N HIS A 687 -3.08 -9.69 10.28
CA HIS A 687 -3.85 -10.84 9.85
C HIS A 687 -3.09 -12.16 10.03
N LYS A 688 -1.78 -12.18 9.71
CA LYS A 688 -0.93 -13.37 9.94
C LYS A 688 -0.81 -13.74 11.41
N VAL A 689 -0.73 -12.77 12.31
CA VAL A 689 -0.73 -13.03 13.75
C VAL A 689 -2.08 -13.65 14.18
N LEU A 690 -3.20 -13.08 13.74
CA LEU A 690 -4.54 -13.63 14.04
C LEU A 690 -4.73 -15.03 13.44
N PHE A 691 -4.21 -15.28 12.24
CA PHE A 691 -4.20 -16.60 11.62
C PHE A 691 -3.42 -17.62 12.45
N ASP A 692 -2.21 -17.30 12.88
CA ASP A 692 -1.36 -18.19 13.67
C ASP A 692 -2.01 -18.55 15.00
N LEU A 693 -2.68 -17.58 15.64
CA LEU A 693 -3.40 -17.75 16.90
C LEU A 693 -4.76 -18.47 16.74
N GLY A 694 -5.23 -18.65 15.51
CA GLY A 694 -6.45 -19.42 15.21
C GLY A 694 -7.74 -18.62 15.19
N PHE A 695 -7.68 -17.31 15.17
CA PHE A 695 -8.86 -16.45 15.14
C PHE A 695 -9.48 -16.29 13.74
N VAL A 696 -8.69 -16.51 12.67
CA VAL A 696 -9.14 -16.46 11.29
C VAL A 696 -8.67 -17.70 10.51
N SER A 697 -9.38 -18.05 9.45
CA SER A 697 -9.10 -19.22 8.61
C SER A 697 -8.21 -18.89 7.41
N SER A 698 -8.19 -17.63 6.96
CA SER A 698 -7.38 -17.15 5.84
C SER A 698 -5.96 -16.77 6.27
N SER A 699 -4.95 -17.10 5.46
CA SER A 699 -3.55 -16.73 5.72
C SER A 699 -3.15 -15.36 5.17
N GLU A 700 -4.01 -14.77 4.32
CA GLU A 700 -3.89 -13.42 3.78
C GLU A 700 -5.25 -12.70 3.86
N PRO A 701 -5.27 -11.38 4.13
CA PRO A 701 -6.51 -10.63 4.24
C PRO A 701 -7.20 -10.38 2.90
N TYR A 702 -6.42 -10.29 1.80
CA TYR A 702 -6.89 -9.90 0.47
C TYR A 702 -6.34 -10.85 -0.58
N HIS A 703 -7.23 -11.55 -1.32
CA HIS A 703 -6.81 -12.48 -2.37
C HIS A 703 -6.40 -11.72 -3.63
N LYS A 704 -7.30 -10.91 -4.18
CA LYS A 704 -7.04 -10.14 -5.40
C LYS A 704 -7.01 -8.64 -5.11
N LEU A 705 -5.97 -7.97 -5.58
CA LEU A 705 -5.82 -6.52 -5.50
C LEU A 705 -5.89 -5.89 -6.89
N PHE A 706 -6.60 -4.79 -7.00
CA PHE A 706 -6.60 -3.93 -8.18
C PHE A 706 -6.29 -2.49 -7.77
N ASN A 707 -5.33 -1.86 -8.44
CA ASN A 707 -5.03 -0.45 -8.22
C ASN A 707 -5.62 0.40 -9.34
N GLN A 708 -6.55 1.29 -8.99
CA GLN A 708 -7.03 2.31 -9.91
C GLN A 708 -5.97 3.40 -10.10
N GLY A 709 -6.04 4.09 -11.26
CA GLY A 709 -5.27 5.30 -11.50
C GLY A 709 -5.84 6.51 -10.76
N TYR A 710 -5.20 7.65 -10.91
CA TYR A 710 -5.64 8.91 -10.29
C TYR A 710 -6.43 9.77 -11.26
N VAL A 711 -7.50 10.40 -10.76
CA VAL A 711 -8.12 11.54 -11.43
C VAL A 711 -7.33 12.78 -11.04
N GLN A 712 -6.69 13.37 -12.02
CA GLN A 712 -5.88 14.58 -11.88
C GLN A 712 -6.63 15.79 -12.42
N ALA A 713 -6.18 16.99 -12.08
CA ALA A 713 -6.80 18.22 -12.57
C ALA A 713 -5.77 19.25 -12.94
N TYR A 714 -6.16 20.19 -13.81
CA TYR A 714 -5.35 21.35 -14.06
C TYR A 714 -5.52 22.37 -12.94
N ALA A 715 -4.41 22.96 -12.53
CA ALA A 715 -4.35 24.12 -11.64
C ALA A 715 -3.72 25.29 -12.38
N TYR A 716 -4.07 26.51 -12.00
CA TYR A 716 -3.63 27.70 -12.69
C TYR A 716 -2.99 28.69 -11.71
N LYS A 717 -1.89 29.32 -12.13
CA LYS A 717 -1.15 30.33 -11.36
C LYS A 717 -1.15 31.66 -12.07
N ASP A 718 -1.37 32.73 -11.28
CA ASP A 718 -1.19 34.09 -11.76
C ASP A 718 0.31 34.46 -11.90
N GLU A 719 0.63 35.68 -12.34
CA GLU A 719 2.00 36.18 -12.49
C GLU A 719 2.82 36.19 -11.19
N ARG A 720 2.14 36.11 -10.02
CA ARG A 720 2.77 36.09 -8.70
C ARG A 720 2.94 34.67 -8.15
N ASP A 721 2.81 33.63 -9.03
CA ASP A 721 2.81 32.21 -8.66
C ASP A 721 1.72 31.83 -7.63
N GLN A 722 0.61 32.63 -7.53
CA GLN A 722 -0.52 32.30 -6.67
C GLN A 722 -1.56 31.50 -7.44
N TYR A 723 -2.06 30.39 -6.83
CA TYR A 723 -3.15 29.62 -7.43
C TYR A 723 -4.44 30.43 -7.50
N VAL A 724 -5.09 30.39 -8.66
CA VAL A 724 -6.40 31.00 -8.93
C VAL A 724 -7.48 29.92 -9.07
N PRO A 725 -8.78 30.23 -8.84
CA PRO A 725 -9.86 29.26 -9.02
C PRO A 725 -9.89 28.73 -10.45
N ALA A 726 -9.82 27.41 -10.61
CA ALA A 726 -9.75 26.79 -11.92
C ALA A 726 -11.06 26.93 -12.73
N ASP A 727 -12.19 27.06 -12.06
CA ASP A 727 -13.53 27.27 -12.62
C ASP A 727 -13.76 28.70 -13.18
N GLU A 728 -12.93 29.65 -12.76
CA GLU A 728 -12.94 31.03 -13.24
C GLU A 728 -11.97 31.29 -14.40
N VAL A 729 -11.19 30.28 -14.81
CA VAL A 729 -10.18 30.41 -15.89
C VAL A 729 -10.85 30.17 -17.24
N GLU A 730 -10.58 31.09 -18.19
CA GLU A 730 -11.04 31.01 -19.56
C GLU A 730 -9.90 30.61 -20.50
N GLU A 731 -10.19 29.75 -21.47
CA GLU A 731 -9.30 29.40 -22.57
C GLU A 731 -9.66 30.27 -23.77
N GLU A 732 -8.83 31.26 -24.08
CA GLU A 732 -9.07 32.20 -25.21
C GLU A 732 -8.61 31.62 -26.56
N GLU A 733 -7.47 30.90 -26.56
CA GLU A 733 -6.91 30.17 -27.70
C GLU A 733 -6.33 28.84 -27.16
N GLU A 734 -6.07 27.90 -28.05
CA GLU A 734 -5.44 26.62 -27.69
C GLU A 734 -4.19 26.83 -26.84
N ASP A 735 -4.20 26.29 -25.62
CA ASP A 735 -3.15 26.43 -24.60
C ASP A 735 -2.88 27.86 -24.09
N LYS A 736 -3.80 28.81 -24.29
CA LYS A 736 -3.74 30.15 -23.70
C LYS A 736 -4.88 30.38 -22.74
N PHE A 737 -4.55 30.56 -21.47
CA PHE A 737 -5.50 30.67 -20.38
C PHE A 737 -5.43 32.03 -19.73
N THR A 738 -6.59 32.58 -19.37
CA THR A 738 -6.70 33.86 -18.67
C THR A 738 -7.63 33.72 -17.45
N TRP A 739 -7.34 34.52 -16.42
CA TRP A 739 -8.18 34.69 -15.25
C TRP A 739 -8.50 36.19 -15.13
N HIS A 740 -9.78 36.55 -15.26
CA HIS A 740 -10.23 37.95 -15.33
C HIS A 740 -9.50 38.77 -16.41
N GLY A 741 -9.16 38.13 -17.52
CA GLY A 741 -8.45 38.76 -18.66
C GLY A 741 -6.92 38.83 -18.51
N GLU A 742 -6.36 38.36 -17.38
CA GLU A 742 -4.91 38.31 -17.15
C GLU A 742 -4.37 36.91 -17.44
N PRO A 743 -3.19 36.77 -18.10
CA PRO A 743 -2.62 35.47 -18.42
C PRO A 743 -2.30 34.64 -17.19
N VAL A 744 -2.58 33.32 -17.24
CA VAL A 744 -2.24 32.37 -16.18
C VAL A 744 -1.48 31.17 -16.72
N LYS A 745 -0.62 30.58 -15.89
CA LYS A 745 0.15 29.38 -16.22
C LYS A 745 -0.61 28.14 -15.76
N ARG A 746 -0.79 27.18 -16.68
CA ARG A 746 -1.41 25.89 -16.40
C ARG A 746 -0.40 24.88 -15.84
N GLU A 747 -0.74 24.21 -14.76
CA GLU A 747 -0.02 23.07 -14.19
C GLU A 747 -0.93 21.84 -14.16
N TYR A 748 -0.40 20.66 -14.46
CA TYR A 748 -1.12 19.40 -14.42
C TYR A 748 -0.67 18.57 -13.22
N GLY A 749 -1.62 18.05 -12.43
CA GLY A 749 -1.28 17.26 -11.26
C GLY A 749 -2.49 16.87 -10.42
N LYS A 750 -2.27 16.72 -9.12
CA LYS A 750 -3.32 16.32 -8.18
C LYS A 750 -4.42 17.38 -8.04
N MET A 751 -5.60 16.93 -7.65
CA MET A 751 -6.71 17.79 -7.24
C MET A 751 -6.56 18.13 -5.76
N GLY A 752 -6.73 19.40 -5.39
CA GLY A 752 -6.56 19.81 -3.99
C GLY A 752 -7.04 21.22 -3.68
N LYS A 753 -7.46 21.46 -2.41
CA LYS A 753 -7.98 22.77 -1.96
C LYS A 753 -6.96 23.88 -2.10
N SER A 754 -5.71 23.62 -1.78
CA SER A 754 -4.60 24.59 -1.92
C SER A 754 -4.34 24.98 -3.37
N LEU A 755 -4.68 24.12 -4.32
CA LEU A 755 -4.53 24.33 -5.74
C LEU A 755 -5.76 25.00 -6.38
N LYS A 756 -6.85 25.16 -5.65
CA LYS A 756 -8.13 25.76 -6.09
C LYS A 756 -8.72 25.12 -7.36
N ASN A 757 -8.54 23.81 -7.52
CA ASN A 757 -8.97 23.03 -8.69
C ASN A 757 -9.91 21.87 -8.33
N ILE A 758 -10.60 21.96 -7.17
CA ILE A 758 -11.52 20.91 -6.72
C ILE A 758 -12.85 21.01 -7.46
N VAL A 759 -13.31 19.85 -7.94
CA VAL A 759 -14.68 19.62 -8.38
C VAL A 759 -15.32 18.60 -7.43
N THR A 760 -16.53 18.87 -6.96
CA THR A 760 -17.22 17.98 -6.02
C THR A 760 -18.22 17.07 -6.75
N PRO A 761 -18.53 15.87 -6.22
CA PRO A 761 -19.62 15.06 -6.76
C PRO A 761 -20.97 15.77 -6.73
N ASP A 762 -21.23 16.62 -5.74
CA ASP A 762 -22.48 17.40 -5.61
C ASP A 762 -22.68 18.31 -6.82
N ASP A 763 -21.63 18.99 -7.30
CA ASP A 763 -21.67 19.82 -8.50
C ASP A 763 -22.12 19.01 -9.74
N MET A 764 -21.69 17.73 -9.80
CA MET A 764 -22.03 16.83 -10.90
C MET A 764 -23.48 16.33 -10.80
N TYR A 765 -23.97 16.03 -9.60
CA TYR A 765 -25.34 15.59 -9.41
C TYR A 765 -26.35 16.67 -9.79
N GLU A 766 -26.07 17.91 -9.36
CA GLU A 766 -26.94 19.05 -9.66
C GLU A 766 -26.97 19.38 -11.16
N ALA A 767 -25.81 19.31 -11.82
CA ALA A 767 -25.71 19.70 -13.22
C ALA A 767 -26.19 18.60 -14.20
N TYR A 768 -25.97 17.31 -13.88
CA TYR A 768 -26.09 16.21 -14.84
C TYR A 768 -26.85 14.98 -14.33
N GLY A 769 -27.00 14.80 -13.03
CA GLY A 769 -27.49 13.58 -12.39
C GLY A 769 -26.37 12.57 -12.06
N ALA A 770 -26.63 11.70 -11.09
CA ALA A 770 -25.66 10.72 -10.60
C ALA A 770 -25.29 9.67 -11.67
N ASP A 771 -26.25 9.16 -12.42
CA ASP A 771 -25.99 8.17 -13.47
C ASP A 771 -25.08 8.73 -14.59
N THR A 772 -25.25 10.00 -14.96
CA THR A 772 -24.35 10.66 -15.92
C THR A 772 -22.92 10.74 -15.39
N PHE A 773 -22.76 11.10 -14.11
CA PHE A 773 -21.48 11.16 -13.46
C PHE A 773 -20.81 9.76 -13.41
N ARG A 774 -21.55 8.72 -13.03
CA ARG A 774 -21.08 7.33 -12.99
C ARG A 774 -20.57 6.86 -14.37
N VAL A 775 -21.36 7.07 -15.42
CA VAL A 775 -20.98 6.70 -16.80
C VAL A 775 -19.74 7.46 -17.23
N TYR A 776 -19.62 8.76 -16.89
CA TYR A 776 -18.47 9.55 -17.26
C TYR A 776 -17.19 9.04 -16.60
N GLU A 777 -17.20 8.85 -15.26
CA GLU A 777 -16.06 8.32 -14.49
C GLU A 777 -15.55 6.99 -15.07
N MET A 778 -16.47 6.08 -15.41
CA MET A 778 -16.12 4.76 -15.90
C MET A 778 -15.72 4.74 -17.38
N SER A 779 -16.03 5.79 -18.14
CA SER A 779 -15.76 5.86 -19.59
C SER A 779 -14.45 6.56 -19.96
N MET A 780 -13.86 7.37 -19.06
CA MET A 780 -12.76 8.27 -19.38
C MET A 780 -11.50 7.55 -19.91
N ALA A 781 -11.08 6.46 -19.28
CA ALA A 781 -9.86 5.72 -19.61
C ALA A 781 -9.90 4.30 -18.99
N PRO A 782 -8.96 3.40 -19.31
CA PRO A 782 -8.73 2.18 -18.55
C PRO A 782 -8.60 2.47 -17.06
N LEU A 783 -9.20 1.64 -16.19
CA LEU A 783 -9.34 1.93 -14.77
C LEU A 783 -8.00 2.10 -14.03
N ASP A 784 -6.95 1.45 -14.49
CA ASP A 784 -5.58 1.48 -13.92
C ASP A 784 -4.71 2.64 -14.43
N MET A 785 -5.26 3.54 -15.28
CA MET A 785 -4.53 4.67 -15.84
C MET A 785 -4.93 6.00 -15.20
N ASP A 786 -3.95 6.87 -14.98
CA ASP A 786 -4.19 8.26 -14.59
C ASP A 786 -4.87 9.04 -15.72
N ARG A 787 -5.75 9.96 -15.35
CA ARG A 787 -6.55 10.74 -16.32
C ARG A 787 -6.86 12.15 -15.83
N PRO A 788 -6.93 13.14 -16.76
CA PRO A 788 -7.41 14.47 -16.42
C PRO A 788 -8.92 14.50 -16.26
N TRP A 789 -9.39 15.27 -15.29
CA TRP A 789 -10.82 15.61 -15.18
C TRP A 789 -11.16 16.73 -16.16
N GLU A 790 -12.21 16.52 -16.96
CA GLU A 790 -12.71 17.47 -17.94
C GLU A 790 -14.23 17.62 -17.80
N THR A 791 -14.70 18.60 -17.06
CA THR A 791 -16.14 18.79 -16.80
C THR A 791 -16.96 18.93 -18.09
N ARG A 792 -16.39 19.58 -19.14
CA ARG A 792 -17.08 19.75 -20.44
C ARG A 792 -17.35 18.43 -21.16
N ALA A 793 -16.58 17.38 -20.91
CA ALA A 793 -16.72 16.08 -21.55
C ALA A 793 -17.88 15.25 -20.98
N VAL A 794 -18.39 15.57 -19.78
CA VAL A 794 -19.54 14.91 -19.12
C VAL A 794 -20.79 14.89 -20.01
N VAL A 795 -20.97 15.91 -20.84
CA VAL A 795 -22.09 16.03 -21.78
C VAL A 795 -22.19 14.82 -22.75
N GLY A 796 -21.05 14.17 -23.06
CA GLY A 796 -21.03 12.97 -23.88
C GLY A 796 -21.82 11.82 -23.25
N SER A 797 -21.59 11.59 -21.95
CA SER A 797 -22.29 10.59 -21.15
C SER A 797 -23.79 10.93 -20.96
N GLN A 798 -24.10 12.21 -20.76
CA GLN A 798 -25.50 12.65 -20.69
C GLN A 798 -26.26 12.35 -22.00
N ARG A 799 -25.64 12.62 -23.15
CA ARG A 799 -26.24 12.32 -24.46
C ARG A 799 -26.46 10.83 -24.71
N PHE A 800 -25.60 9.98 -24.15
CA PHE A 800 -25.76 8.53 -24.19
C PHE A 800 -27.04 8.12 -23.43
N LEU A 801 -27.22 8.59 -22.20
CA LEU A 801 -28.40 8.28 -21.38
C LEU A 801 -29.69 8.89 -21.96
N GLN A 802 -29.64 10.09 -22.53
CA GLN A 802 -30.76 10.70 -23.25
C GLN A 802 -31.19 9.88 -24.45
N ARG A 803 -30.27 9.27 -25.20
CA ARG A 803 -30.61 8.38 -26.31
C ARG A 803 -31.20 7.07 -25.81
N LEU A 804 -30.63 6.48 -24.75
CA LEU A 804 -31.16 5.30 -24.12
C LEU A 804 -32.64 5.51 -23.72
N TRP A 805 -32.90 6.64 -23.05
CA TRP A 805 -34.28 7.00 -22.65
C TRP A 805 -35.24 7.09 -23.84
N ARG A 806 -34.87 7.83 -24.90
CA ARG A 806 -35.68 8.00 -26.09
C ARG A 806 -35.92 6.73 -26.89
N ASN A 807 -35.03 5.75 -26.78
CA ASN A 807 -35.22 4.46 -27.41
C ASN A 807 -36.42 3.67 -26.83
N ALA A 808 -36.87 4.03 -25.62
CA ALA A 808 -37.96 3.40 -24.93
C ALA A 808 -39.18 4.33 -24.68
N ILE A 809 -38.94 5.63 -24.45
CA ILE A 809 -39.93 6.59 -23.94
C ILE A 809 -40.09 7.79 -24.91
N ASP A 810 -41.31 8.12 -25.24
CA ASP A 810 -41.66 9.36 -25.94
C ASP A 810 -41.49 10.56 -24.99
N GLU A 811 -40.63 11.52 -25.35
CA GLU A 811 -40.32 12.68 -24.50
C GLU A 811 -41.51 13.67 -24.35
N VAL A 812 -42.54 13.57 -25.17
CA VAL A 812 -43.74 14.43 -25.11
C VAL A 812 -44.84 13.79 -24.29
N THR A 813 -45.15 12.50 -24.55
CA THR A 813 -46.27 11.78 -23.91
C THR A 813 -45.88 10.99 -22.67
N GLY A 814 -44.61 10.58 -22.57
CA GLY A 814 -44.13 9.68 -21.53
C GLY A 814 -44.51 8.21 -21.74
N GLU A 815 -45.10 7.88 -22.89
CA GLU A 815 -45.47 6.51 -23.22
C GLU A 815 -44.34 5.72 -23.84
N LEU A 816 -44.43 4.37 -23.83
CA LEU A 816 -43.48 3.48 -24.49
C LEU A 816 -43.56 3.59 -26.01
N VAL A 817 -42.40 3.65 -26.67
CA VAL A 817 -42.29 3.70 -28.17
C VAL A 817 -41.60 2.46 -28.75
N ILE A 818 -41.74 1.34 -28.09
CA ILE A 818 -41.13 0.05 -28.45
C ILE A 818 -42.05 -0.77 -29.37
N SER A 819 -41.47 -1.78 -30.05
CA SER A 819 -42.16 -2.79 -30.85
C SER A 819 -42.13 -4.16 -30.16
N GLU A 820 -43.21 -4.91 -30.24
CA GLU A 820 -43.27 -6.31 -29.82
C GLU A 820 -42.77 -7.28 -30.92
N ASP A 821 -42.34 -6.76 -32.07
CA ASP A 821 -41.81 -7.58 -33.15
C ASP A 821 -40.42 -8.12 -32.79
N GLU A 822 -40.10 -9.33 -33.29
CA GLU A 822 -38.74 -9.87 -33.14
C GLU A 822 -37.68 -8.97 -33.81
N PRO A 823 -36.51 -8.79 -33.19
CA PRO A 823 -35.40 -8.07 -33.82
C PRO A 823 -34.94 -8.76 -35.11
N ASP A 824 -34.55 -7.99 -36.11
CA ASP A 824 -33.92 -8.53 -37.31
C ASP A 824 -32.59 -9.23 -37.00
N LEU A 825 -32.07 -10.00 -37.92
CA LEU A 825 -30.83 -10.79 -37.71
C LEU A 825 -29.63 -9.92 -37.39
N ALA A 826 -29.50 -8.71 -37.97
CA ALA A 826 -28.41 -7.81 -37.72
C ALA A 826 -28.44 -7.29 -36.28
N THR A 827 -29.64 -6.93 -35.81
CA THR A 827 -29.87 -6.50 -34.43
C THR A 827 -29.65 -7.66 -33.44
N LYS A 828 -30.16 -8.88 -33.73
CA LYS A 828 -29.87 -10.07 -32.88
C LYS A 828 -28.39 -10.35 -32.75
N LYS A 829 -27.61 -10.30 -33.84
CA LYS A 829 -26.16 -10.48 -33.82
C LYS A 829 -25.44 -9.40 -33.03
N LEU A 830 -25.86 -8.14 -33.19
CA LEU A 830 -25.24 -7.02 -32.43
C LEU A 830 -25.54 -7.14 -30.93
N VAL A 831 -26.78 -7.46 -30.54
CA VAL A 831 -27.16 -7.71 -29.15
C VAL A 831 -26.28 -8.84 -28.55
N ALA A 832 -26.21 -10.00 -29.25
CA ALA A 832 -25.42 -11.15 -28.78
C ALA A 832 -23.95 -10.80 -28.60
N ARG A 833 -23.32 -10.14 -29.58
CA ARG A 833 -21.90 -9.70 -29.48
C ARG A 833 -21.70 -8.65 -28.37
N THR A 834 -22.68 -7.80 -28.12
CA THR A 834 -22.61 -6.82 -27.03
C THR A 834 -22.70 -7.52 -25.68
N ILE A 835 -23.62 -8.49 -25.51
CA ILE A 835 -23.72 -9.30 -24.29
C ILE A 835 -22.39 -10.01 -23.99
N ASP A 836 -21.84 -10.75 -24.97
CA ASP A 836 -20.58 -11.47 -24.82
C ASP A 836 -19.41 -10.52 -24.44
N GLY A 837 -19.26 -9.44 -25.20
CA GLY A 837 -18.18 -8.50 -25.00
C GLY A 837 -18.29 -7.65 -23.72
N VAL A 838 -19.50 -7.28 -23.26
CA VAL A 838 -19.72 -6.56 -22.01
C VAL A 838 -19.53 -7.48 -20.81
N THR A 839 -19.96 -8.74 -20.91
CA THR A 839 -19.72 -9.75 -19.88
C THR A 839 -18.22 -9.93 -19.64
N GLU A 840 -17.43 -10.07 -20.71
CA GLU A 840 -15.97 -10.17 -20.62
C GLU A 840 -15.35 -8.89 -20.02
N ASP A 841 -15.82 -7.71 -20.45
CA ASP A 841 -15.28 -6.44 -19.98
C ASP A 841 -15.59 -6.17 -18.50
N TYR A 842 -16.80 -6.47 -18.01
CA TYR A 842 -17.15 -6.34 -16.60
C TYR A 842 -16.40 -7.33 -15.73
N THR A 843 -16.21 -8.56 -16.19
CA THR A 843 -15.42 -9.59 -15.49
C THR A 843 -13.97 -9.14 -15.33
N ASN A 844 -13.41 -8.46 -16.32
CA ASN A 844 -12.01 -8.00 -16.33
C ASN A 844 -11.85 -6.50 -15.96
N MET A 845 -12.88 -5.84 -15.45
CA MET A 845 -12.89 -4.42 -15.05
C MET A 845 -12.46 -3.45 -16.18
N ARG A 846 -12.74 -3.81 -17.44
CA ARG A 846 -12.52 -2.94 -18.62
C ARG A 846 -13.74 -2.06 -18.89
N LEU A 847 -14.11 -1.23 -17.93
CA LEU A 847 -15.40 -0.53 -17.88
C LEU A 847 -15.58 0.47 -19.03
N ASN A 848 -14.51 1.15 -19.44
CA ASN A 848 -14.52 2.06 -20.57
C ASN A 848 -14.82 1.36 -21.90
N THR A 849 -14.33 0.14 -22.11
CA THR A 849 -14.63 -0.65 -23.32
C THR A 849 -16.04 -1.25 -23.28
N ALA A 850 -16.53 -1.64 -22.10
CA ALA A 850 -17.93 -2.04 -21.91
C ALA A 850 -18.88 -0.91 -22.30
N ILE A 851 -18.68 0.32 -21.78
CA ILE A 851 -19.49 1.49 -22.11
C ILE A 851 -19.42 1.81 -23.60
N ALA A 852 -18.25 1.71 -24.23
CA ALA A 852 -18.12 1.92 -25.67
C ALA A 852 -19.00 0.94 -26.49
N LYS A 853 -19.03 -0.36 -26.11
CA LYS A 853 -19.92 -1.36 -26.74
C LYS A 853 -21.40 -1.05 -26.51
N LEU A 854 -21.77 -0.63 -25.30
CA LEU A 854 -23.14 -0.21 -24.97
C LEU A 854 -23.56 1.00 -25.82
N ILE A 855 -22.68 1.97 -26.04
CA ILE A 855 -22.94 3.13 -26.91
C ILE A 855 -23.18 2.70 -28.36
N VAL A 856 -22.42 1.73 -28.87
CA VAL A 856 -22.61 1.20 -30.24
C VAL A 856 -23.99 0.58 -30.39
N LEU A 857 -24.40 -0.31 -29.46
CA LEU A 857 -25.73 -0.92 -29.47
C LEU A 857 -26.83 0.15 -29.34
N ASN A 858 -26.69 1.07 -28.39
CA ASN A 858 -27.65 2.16 -28.18
C ASN A 858 -27.84 3.03 -29.45
N ASN A 859 -26.75 3.37 -30.13
CA ASN A 859 -26.81 4.12 -31.39
C ASN A 859 -27.49 3.34 -32.52
N HIS A 860 -27.27 2.02 -32.61
CA HIS A 860 -27.98 1.16 -33.57
C HIS A 860 -29.47 1.18 -33.31
N LEU A 861 -29.90 0.96 -32.05
CA LEU A 861 -31.33 1.00 -31.68
C LEU A 861 -31.96 2.38 -31.97
N THR A 862 -31.22 3.48 -31.78
CA THR A 862 -31.68 4.84 -32.14
C THR A 862 -31.88 5.00 -33.65
N SER A 863 -31.17 4.25 -34.47
CA SER A 863 -31.25 4.35 -35.93
C SER A 863 -32.43 3.56 -36.55
N ILE A 864 -33.03 2.63 -35.81
CA ILE A 864 -34.16 1.82 -36.29
C ILE A 864 -35.51 2.50 -35.94
N LYS A 865 -36.49 2.33 -36.77
CA LYS A 865 -37.78 3.05 -36.66
C LYS A 865 -38.61 2.66 -35.43
N ALA A 866 -38.56 1.39 -35.03
CA ALA A 866 -39.26 0.85 -33.89
C ALA A 866 -38.31 -0.09 -33.15
N VAL A 867 -38.00 0.22 -31.88
CA VAL A 867 -37.04 -0.54 -31.08
C VAL A 867 -37.70 -1.80 -30.57
N PRO A 868 -37.16 -3.01 -30.88
CA PRO A 868 -37.73 -4.26 -30.36
C PRO A 868 -37.54 -4.36 -28.83
N ARG A 869 -38.59 -4.81 -28.14
CA ARG A 869 -38.60 -5.01 -26.66
C ARG A 869 -37.40 -5.84 -26.20
N GLU A 870 -37.19 -7.00 -26.83
CA GLU A 870 -36.07 -7.89 -26.47
C GLU A 870 -34.69 -7.17 -26.51
N ALA A 871 -34.48 -6.30 -27.51
CA ALA A 871 -33.22 -5.60 -27.68
C ALA A 871 -33.02 -4.47 -26.65
N ILE A 872 -34.09 -3.72 -26.31
CA ILE A 872 -34.00 -2.65 -25.31
C ILE A 872 -33.88 -3.23 -23.90
N GLU A 873 -34.61 -4.32 -23.58
CA GLU A 873 -34.46 -5.00 -22.28
C GLU A 873 -33.06 -5.53 -22.06
N ALA A 874 -32.46 -6.18 -23.06
CA ALA A 874 -31.07 -6.61 -23.00
C ALA A 874 -30.09 -5.44 -22.76
N LEU A 875 -30.29 -4.30 -23.45
CA LEU A 875 -29.46 -3.10 -23.27
C LEU A 875 -29.63 -2.51 -21.86
N VAL A 876 -30.86 -2.41 -21.35
CA VAL A 876 -31.16 -1.91 -19.99
C VAL A 876 -30.48 -2.75 -18.93
N LEU A 877 -30.57 -4.09 -19.04
CA LEU A 877 -29.88 -5.00 -18.11
C LEU A 877 -28.36 -4.82 -18.16
N MET A 878 -27.75 -4.66 -19.34
CA MET A 878 -26.31 -4.44 -19.48
C MET A 878 -25.84 -3.06 -19.01
N VAL A 879 -26.69 -2.03 -19.11
CA VAL A 879 -26.40 -0.67 -18.64
C VAL A 879 -26.51 -0.55 -17.12
N SER A 880 -27.35 -1.37 -16.49
CA SER A 880 -27.70 -1.25 -15.07
C SER A 880 -26.51 -1.21 -14.10
N PRO A 881 -25.39 -1.90 -14.31
CA PRO A 881 -24.25 -1.76 -13.39
C PRO A 881 -23.63 -0.37 -13.40
N VAL A 882 -23.58 0.32 -14.55
CA VAL A 882 -22.96 1.64 -14.69
C VAL A 882 -23.94 2.79 -14.48
N ALA A 883 -25.22 2.65 -14.87
CA ALA A 883 -26.26 3.66 -14.70
C ALA A 883 -27.53 3.03 -14.11
N PRO A 884 -27.50 2.70 -12.80
CA PRO A 884 -28.53 1.86 -12.20
C PRO A 884 -29.92 2.52 -12.10
N HIS A 885 -30.00 3.83 -11.88
CA HIS A 885 -31.27 4.48 -11.61
C HIS A 885 -32.12 4.59 -12.88
N ILE A 886 -31.55 5.03 -13.99
CA ILE A 886 -32.25 5.10 -15.28
C ILE A 886 -32.62 3.69 -15.76
N ALA A 887 -31.75 2.71 -15.50
CA ALA A 887 -32.02 1.32 -15.87
C ALA A 887 -33.20 0.74 -15.09
N GLU A 888 -33.30 0.94 -13.78
CA GLU A 888 -34.42 0.55 -12.94
C GLU A 888 -35.73 1.21 -13.39
N GLU A 889 -35.69 2.52 -13.68
CA GLU A 889 -36.88 3.23 -14.14
C GLU A 889 -37.38 2.71 -15.51
N LEU A 890 -36.47 2.46 -16.45
CA LEU A 890 -36.83 1.88 -17.74
C LEU A 890 -37.37 0.46 -17.59
N TRP A 891 -36.76 -0.37 -16.72
CA TRP A 891 -37.19 -1.73 -16.43
C TRP A 891 -38.60 -1.77 -15.88
N LYS A 892 -38.92 -0.90 -14.93
CA LYS A 892 -40.28 -0.73 -14.41
C LYS A 892 -41.28 -0.29 -15.49
N ARG A 893 -40.90 0.69 -16.34
CA ARG A 893 -41.76 1.17 -17.43
C ARG A 893 -42.01 0.13 -18.50
N LEU A 894 -41.04 -0.77 -18.74
CA LEU A 894 -41.17 -1.93 -19.60
C LEU A 894 -42.16 -2.99 -19.06
N GLY A 895 -42.69 -2.81 -17.84
CA GLY A 895 -43.73 -3.65 -17.25
C GLY A 895 -43.25 -4.68 -16.24
N HIS A 896 -42.00 -4.61 -15.81
CA HIS A 896 -41.43 -5.51 -14.79
C HIS A 896 -41.76 -4.99 -13.39
N GLU A 897 -42.20 -5.87 -12.48
CA GLU A 897 -42.61 -5.50 -11.12
C GLU A 897 -41.44 -5.45 -10.13
N ASN A 898 -40.41 -6.29 -10.35
CA ASN A 898 -39.27 -6.42 -9.47
C ASN A 898 -38.11 -5.49 -9.87
N SER A 899 -37.29 -5.07 -8.91
CA SER A 899 -36.03 -4.39 -9.17
C SER A 899 -35.11 -5.27 -10.01
N LEU A 900 -34.44 -4.66 -11.00
CA LEU A 900 -33.48 -5.36 -11.85
C LEU A 900 -32.16 -5.68 -11.15
N ALA A 901 -31.93 -5.17 -9.94
CA ALA A 901 -30.67 -5.35 -9.22
C ALA A 901 -30.26 -6.83 -9.00
N ARG A 902 -31.23 -7.74 -9.09
CA ARG A 902 -31.00 -9.20 -8.96
C ARG A 902 -31.52 -10.01 -10.14
N GLU A 903 -31.98 -9.32 -11.18
CA GLU A 903 -32.32 -10.00 -12.41
C GLU A 903 -31.06 -10.62 -13.04
N PRO A 904 -31.17 -11.79 -13.69
CA PRO A 904 -30.03 -12.41 -14.33
C PRO A 904 -29.43 -11.51 -15.41
N PHE A 905 -28.11 -11.36 -15.39
CA PHE A 905 -27.42 -10.69 -16.49
C PHE A 905 -27.70 -11.43 -17.80
N PRO A 906 -27.95 -10.74 -18.93
CA PRO A 906 -28.32 -11.39 -20.16
C PRO A 906 -27.21 -12.34 -20.66
N THR A 907 -27.62 -13.46 -21.25
CA THR A 907 -26.71 -14.46 -21.81
C THR A 907 -27.01 -14.65 -23.29
N VAL A 908 -25.98 -15.07 -24.04
CA VAL A 908 -26.14 -15.39 -25.47
C VAL A 908 -26.86 -16.70 -25.61
N SER A 909 -28.09 -16.66 -26.16
CA SER A 909 -28.96 -17.83 -26.32
C SER A 909 -28.52 -18.77 -27.47
N ASP A 910 -27.89 -18.20 -28.51
CA ASP A 910 -27.41 -18.94 -29.69
C ASP A 910 -25.99 -18.50 -30.07
N ALA A 911 -25.02 -19.38 -29.88
CA ALA A 911 -23.61 -19.11 -30.23
C ALA A 911 -23.40 -18.82 -31.73
N ALA A 912 -24.32 -19.21 -32.62
CA ALA A 912 -24.26 -18.89 -34.04
C ALA A 912 -24.37 -17.36 -34.29
N LEU A 913 -25.03 -16.63 -33.39
CA LEU A 913 -25.13 -15.16 -33.47
C LEU A 913 -23.81 -14.43 -33.23
N LEU A 914 -22.84 -15.08 -32.59
CA LEU A 914 -21.49 -14.54 -32.38
C LEU A 914 -20.59 -14.65 -33.61
N LYS A 915 -20.93 -15.50 -34.59
CA LYS A 915 -20.14 -15.62 -35.82
C LYS A 915 -20.16 -14.29 -36.58
N ALA A 916 -18.98 -13.84 -36.92
CA ALA A 916 -18.83 -12.68 -37.80
C ALA A 916 -19.29 -13.01 -39.20
N ASP A 917 -20.00 -12.13 -39.86
CA ASP A 917 -20.39 -12.31 -41.27
C ASP A 917 -19.21 -12.10 -42.22
N ALA A 918 -18.25 -11.30 -41.78
CA ALA A 918 -16.97 -11.08 -42.45
C ALA A 918 -15.87 -10.74 -41.45
N VAL A 919 -14.65 -11.02 -41.79
CA VAL A 919 -13.44 -10.67 -41.03
C VAL A 919 -12.52 -9.84 -41.90
N THR A 920 -12.02 -8.75 -41.36
CA THR A 920 -11.02 -7.92 -42.03
C THR A 920 -9.68 -8.68 -42.08
N CYS A 921 -9.30 -9.14 -43.26
CA CYS A 921 -7.98 -9.66 -43.53
C CYS A 921 -7.00 -8.52 -43.84
N VAL A 922 -5.94 -8.41 -43.03
CA VAL A 922 -4.85 -7.44 -43.29
C VAL A 922 -3.87 -8.04 -44.29
N ILE A 923 -3.56 -7.28 -45.36
CA ILE A 923 -2.58 -7.73 -46.35
C ILE A 923 -1.32 -6.89 -46.23
N GLN A 924 -0.21 -7.59 -46.03
CA GLN A 924 1.12 -6.98 -45.93
C GLN A 924 1.99 -7.36 -47.15
N VAL A 925 2.73 -6.39 -47.63
CA VAL A 925 3.81 -6.61 -48.59
C VAL A 925 5.12 -6.12 -47.99
N ALA A 926 6.13 -6.99 -47.91
CA ALA A 926 7.41 -6.69 -47.27
C ALA A 926 7.26 -6.16 -45.82
N GLY A 927 6.30 -6.74 -45.03
CA GLY A 927 6.05 -6.38 -43.65
C GLY A 927 5.24 -5.09 -43.43
N LYS A 928 4.82 -4.39 -44.49
CA LYS A 928 4.00 -3.17 -44.39
C LYS A 928 2.59 -3.43 -44.88
N VAL A 929 1.58 -2.97 -44.13
CA VAL A 929 0.16 -3.07 -44.54
C VAL A 929 -0.03 -2.31 -45.83
N ARG A 930 -0.66 -2.97 -46.82
CA ARG A 930 -0.91 -2.41 -48.17
C ARG A 930 -2.36 -2.43 -48.61
N ASP A 931 -3.11 -3.35 -48.04
CA ASP A 931 -4.56 -3.43 -48.29
C ASP A 931 -5.28 -4.15 -47.10
N LYS A 932 -6.60 -4.13 -47.16
CA LYS A 932 -7.51 -4.85 -46.28
C LYS A 932 -8.66 -5.41 -47.12
N LEU A 933 -9.06 -6.66 -46.84
CA LEU A 933 -10.20 -7.32 -47.46
C LEU A 933 -11.17 -7.79 -46.40
N GLU A 934 -12.46 -7.57 -46.62
CA GLU A 934 -13.52 -8.21 -45.87
C GLU A 934 -13.76 -9.59 -46.50
N VAL A 935 -13.58 -10.65 -45.69
CA VAL A 935 -13.61 -12.05 -46.12
C VAL A 935 -14.44 -12.89 -45.18
N ASP A 936 -14.99 -13.98 -45.66
CA ASP A 936 -15.71 -14.96 -44.85
C ASP A 936 -14.77 -15.47 -43.71
N PRO A 937 -15.24 -15.58 -42.44
CA PRO A 937 -14.46 -16.14 -41.37
C PRO A 937 -13.91 -17.54 -41.62
N ASP A 938 -14.64 -18.37 -42.40
CA ASP A 938 -14.30 -19.72 -42.75
C ASP A 938 -13.65 -19.82 -44.15
N ILE A 939 -13.16 -18.72 -44.72
CA ILE A 939 -12.54 -18.68 -46.06
C ILE A 939 -11.38 -19.67 -46.19
N ASP A 940 -11.39 -20.40 -47.28
CA ASP A 940 -10.28 -21.29 -47.62
C ASP A 940 -8.98 -20.51 -47.79
N PRO A 941 -7.85 -20.95 -47.20
CA PRO A 941 -6.56 -20.27 -47.29
C PRO A 941 -6.09 -20.02 -48.74
N ALA A 942 -6.38 -20.89 -49.68
CA ALA A 942 -5.98 -20.72 -51.07
C ALA A 942 -6.83 -19.66 -51.76
N GLU A 943 -8.13 -19.60 -51.44
CA GLU A 943 -9.00 -18.53 -51.92
C GLU A 943 -8.63 -17.18 -51.32
N LEU A 944 -8.28 -17.14 -50.03
CA LEU A 944 -7.78 -15.91 -49.39
C LEU A 944 -6.50 -15.40 -50.03
N GLU A 945 -5.56 -16.34 -50.35
CA GLU A 945 -4.33 -15.99 -51.08
C GLU A 945 -4.65 -15.36 -52.41
N ARG A 946 -5.55 -16.01 -53.18
CA ARG A 946 -5.97 -15.54 -54.48
C ARG A 946 -6.58 -14.12 -54.40
N LEU A 947 -7.47 -13.85 -53.48
CA LEU A 947 -8.09 -12.53 -53.26
C LEU A 947 -7.05 -11.49 -52.85
N ALA A 948 -6.14 -11.82 -51.95
CA ALA A 948 -5.10 -10.93 -51.47
C ALA A 948 -4.14 -10.48 -52.60
N LEU A 949 -3.77 -11.43 -53.48
CA LEU A 949 -2.91 -11.12 -54.65
C LEU A 949 -3.65 -10.23 -55.69
N GLN A 950 -4.96 -10.21 -55.67
CA GLN A 950 -5.78 -9.38 -56.56
C GLN A 950 -6.06 -7.98 -55.97
N ALA A 951 -5.83 -7.78 -54.66
CA ALA A 951 -6.11 -6.53 -53.98
C ALA A 951 -5.37 -5.34 -54.59
N PRO A 952 -6.05 -4.19 -54.83
CA PRO A 952 -5.50 -3.04 -55.58
C PRO A 952 -4.22 -2.47 -54.95
N GLY A 953 -4.14 -2.41 -53.59
CA GLY A 953 -2.97 -1.92 -52.87
C GLY A 953 -1.75 -2.86 -52.99
N VAL A 954 -2.01 -4.17 -53.10
CA VAL A 954 -0.98 -5.18 -53.31
C VAL A 954 -0.44 -5.09 -54.72
N LYS A 955 -1.31 -5.06 -55.74
CA LYS A 955 -0.91 -4.92 -57.15
C LYS A 955 -0.08 -3.66 -57.41
N ARG A 956 -0.48 -2.50 -56.83
CA ARG A 956 0.28 -1.25 -56.91
C ARG A 956 1.68 -1.37 -56.27
N THR A 957 1.78 -2.14 -55.19
CA THR A 957 3.06 -2.22 -54.43
C THR A 957 4.01 -3.25 -55.03
N LEU A 958 3.48 -4.34 -55.59
CA LEU A 958 4.30 -5.39 -56.24
C LEU A 958 4.76 -4.96 -57.62
N GLY A 959 3.91 -4.27 -58.43
CA GLY A 959 4.19 -3.95 -59.81
C GLY A 959 4.58 -5.24 -60.55
N ASP A 960 5.73 -5.25 -61.26
CA ASP A 960 6.29 -6.37 -61.97
C ASP A 960 7.22 -7.29 -61.12
N SER A 961 7.28 -7.08 -59.77
CA SER A 961 8.16 -7.85 -58.90
C SER A 961 7.66 -9.28 -58.76
N GLU A 962 8.53 -10.28 -58.88
CA GLU A 962 8.22 -11.66 -58.59
C GLU A 962 7.98 -11.86 -57.09
N ILE A 963 7.05 -12.80 -56.78
CA ILE A 963 6.73 -13.17 -55.40
C ILE A 963 7.59 -14.33 -54.97
N ARG A 964 8.37 -14.14 -53.94
CA ARG A 964 9.20 -15.22 -53.33
C ARG A 964 8.38 -16.16 -52.45
N LYS A 965 7.44 -15.66 -51.70
CA LYS A 965 6.63 -16.40 -50.74
C LYS A 965 5.36 -15.65 -50.36
N VAL A 966 4.25 -16.37 -50.21
CA VAL A 966 3.03 -15.88 -49.56
C VAL A 966 2.82 -16.68 -48.29
N ILE A 967 2.51 -16.00 -47.20
CA ILE A 967 2.20 -16.60 -45.90
C ILE A 967 0.76 -16.23 -45.58
N VAL A 968 -0.12 -17.21 -45.61
CA VAL A 968 -1.55 -17.03 -45.30
C VAL A 968 -1.82 -17.53 -43.88
N ARG A 969 -2.46 -16.68 -43.10
CA ARG A 969 -3.04 -17.00 -41.80
C ARG A 969 -4.54 -16.62 -41.85
N ALA A 970 -5.30 -17.47 -42.51
CA ALA A 970 -6.72 -17.26 -42.68
C ALA A 970 -7.44 -17.18 -41.30
N PRO A 971 -8.48 -16.36 -41.16
CA PRO A 971 -8.92 -15.34 -42.11
C PRO A 971 -8.24 -13.97 -41.96
N LYS A 972 -7.27 -13.78 -41.02
CA LYS A 972 -6.86 -12.48 -40.47
C LYS A 972 -5.69 -11.81 -41.18
N LEU A 973 -4.79 -12.56 -41.82
CA LEU A 973 -3.54 -12.00 -42.33
C LEU A 973 -3.04 -12.75 -43.58
N VAL A 974 -2.65 -11.99 -44.60
CA VAL A 974 -1.79 -12.47 -45.69
C VAL A 974 -0.53 -11.60 -45.73
N SER A 975 0.63 -12.24 -45.68
CA SER A 975 1.93 -11.54 -45.79
C SER A 975 2.66 -12.01 -47.05
N ILE A 976 2.94 -11.10 -47.96
CA ILE A 976 3.55 -11.32 -49.25
C ILE A 976 5.02 -10.84 -49.20
N VAL A 977 5.93 -11.72 -49.50
CA VAL A 977 7.36 -11.45 -49.59
C VAL A 977 7.78 -11.37 -51.05
N PRO A 978 8.10 -10.20 -51.58
CA PRO A 978 8.59 -10.08 -52.95
C PRO A 978 9.99 -10.71 -53.07
N ALA A 979 10.35 -11.13 -54.27
CA ALA A 979 11.74 -11.47 -54.61
C ALA A 979 12.58 -10.16 -54.57
N LYS A 980 13.83 -10.28 -54.15
CA LYS A 980 14.75 -9.14 -54.11
C LYS A 980 15.09 -8.69 -55.52
#